data_e043ac14e35b645b30958430c4a68878
#
_entry.id   e043ac14e35b645b30958430c4a68878
#
_cell.length_a   1.000
_cell.length_b   1.000
_cell.length_c   1.000
_cell.angle_alpha   90.00
_cell.angle_beta   90.00
_cell.angle_gamma   90.00
#
_symmetry.space_group_name_H-M   'P 1'
#
loop_
_entity.id
_entity.type
_entity.pdbx_description
1 polymer ?
#
loop_
_entity_poly.entity_id
_entity_poly.type
_entity_poly.pdbx_seq_one_letter_code
_entity_poly.pdbx_strand_id
1 'polypeptide(L)'
;MNERIALLNQDFWDNFSSIYLNPKKTNDYLNKICKHVESKVIKDFKSAGLQKNYSLFAIGGFGKKEMFPSSDIDISIIKKNKDKTKESDLEDFIASLWDTGFKIGCSVRSINELKKIVKEDEKELTSYLSIRSLISSENECKRIKKIISQAWSKKRYFKAKSQEQLYRHTSFDSSAFSLEPDLKESPGAMRDFHNSEWILSYCFGLSNYNQIRSCNTFREDFNSALTSYEFIKTLRYATNICSKNKNRLNFESQIDIAKQSIKKDLNYKDKVETVMKSFYFHVQNISSFNEMVSQRFIEQGLIGLKRKKGAFYLKKNQIGLLELELTSKNRELIFDIFIELGSNKKINEINSQTISLLKKSNKLINNSFKKDKGISKKFIEILKSEYNLSSILRMMKTVGVLQSYVPDFAGIVGQMQFDLFHIYTVDEHTFKLLRNMRQMKIADSAEFNLENELIKKIPKIEVLYIAGLFHDLGKGKGGNHSDIGAKISLDFAKRLGLSLADSDLISWLVLNHLKMSSISQRQDISDPKTISDFAKIVLNTERLDYLYLLTINDIRSTNPNLWNAWKHGLLKDLFLATRSFLNKEPIKTSKEISKDRQDFVYKLIKKTDHAALQSIWSNFDDAFFNKHSSETLKWQSDLILSSTRNDIKVACRKRYDNFLEIFIYVDNADGLFLKLVEVLDNVGLEVIDASICSSIDNKVALNTFITKFHSHDNPLLISEIDAITKKIKNNFNNFTPSSNSAKVKIKNSAFKNSSRISNIEDVNRKKNLLTVEALNSAGLLIKIAKTFNEHGISIHSARINTLGEKVEDTFEVEDFTISSVSQNKINKISSVLEKII
;
A
#
# COMPACT_ATOMS: atom_id res chain seq x y z
N MET A 1 23.43 27.49 -20.34
CA MET A 1 22.08 26.83 -20.54
C MET A 1 21.39 26.59 -19.24
N ASN A 2 22.08 26.06 -18.25
CA ASN A 2 21.52 25.68 -16.94
C ASN A 2 20.97 26.87 -16.13
N GLU A 3 21.62 28.04 -16.13
CA GLU A 3 21.13 29.23 -15.42
C GLU A 3 19.75 29.69 -15.91
N ARG A 4 19.51 29.70 -17.22
CA ARG A 4 18.23 30.13 -17.78
C ARG A 4 17.10 29.17 -17.45
N ILE A 5 17.41 27.87 -17.38
CA ILE A 5 16.43 26.84 -16.95
C ILE A 5 16.18 26.97 -15.46
N ALA A 6 17.20 27.24 -14.64
CA ALA A 6 17.05 27.51 -13.22
C ALA A 6 16.13 28.71 -12.95
N LEU A 7 16.28 29.81 -13.70
CA LEU A 7 15.39 30.97 -13.61
C LEU A 7 13.94 30.62 -14.02
N LEU A 8 13.76 29.82 -15.07
CA LEU A 8 12.42 29.36 -15.45
C LEU A 8 11.78 28.45 -14.39
N ASN A 9 12.58 27.61 -13.74
CA ASN A 9 12.11 26.74 -12.63
C ASN A 9 11.71 27.56 -11.40
N GLN A 10 12.49 28.60 -11.08
CA GLN A 10 12.18 29.53 -9.99
C GLN A 10 10.89 30.31 -10.31
N ASP A 11 10.74 30.88 -11.50
CA ASP A 11 9.52 31.57 -11.93
C ASP A 11 8.28 30.63 -11.90
N PHE A 12 8.45 29.36 -12.32
CA PHE A 12 7.39 28.37 -12.21
C PHE A 12 6.96 28.16 -10.75
N TRP A 13 7.93 28.00 -9.85
CA TRP A 13 7.68 27.74 -8.44
C TRP A 13 7.02 28.93 -7.75
N ASP A 14 7.48 30.14 -8.03
CA ASP A 14 6.92 31.37 -7.47
C ASP A 14 5.46 31.59 -7.91
N ASN A 15 5.12 31.17 -9.13
CA ASN A 15 3.78 31.24 -9.70
C ASN A 15 2.94 29.97 -9.52
N PHE A 16 3.45 28.96 -8.79
CA PHE A 16 2.87 27.62 -8.75
C PHE A 16 1.40 27.57 -8.33
N SER A 17 0.98 28.35 -7.33
CA SER A 17 -0.43 28.42 -6.90
C SER A 17 -1.38 28.80 -8.06
N SER A 18 -1.00 29.74 -8.92
CA SER A 18 -1.76 30.14 -10.11
C SER A 18 -1.74 29.06 -11.20
N ILE A 19 -0.60 28.39 -11.35
CA ILE A 19 -0.41 27.30 -12.33
C ILE A 19 -1.20 26.06 -11.89
N TYR A 20 -1.21 25.73 -10.62
CA TYR A 20 -1.99 24.63 -10.05
C TYR A 20 -3.48 24.77 -10.34
N LEU A 21 -4.02 25.99 -10.24
CA LEU A 21 -5.42 26.30 -10.57
C LEU A 21 -5.68 26.32 -12.10
N ASN A 22 -4.67 26.54 -12.91
CA ASN A 22 -4.75 26.50 -14.37
C ASN A 22 -3.58 25.69 -14.97
N PRO A 23 -3.65 24.33 -14.89
CA PRO A 23 -2.56 23.44 -15.29
C PRO A 23 -2.05 23.60 -16.71
N LYS A 24 -2.86 24.13 -17.63
CA LYS A 24 -2.46 24.41 -19.02
C LYS A 24 -1.27 25.37 -19.13
N LYS A 25 -1.08 26.25 -18.17
CA LYS A 25 0.07 27.17 -18.11
C LYS A 25 1.42 26.45 -18.07
N THR A 26 1.47 25.21 -17.56
CA THR A 26 2.68 24.40 -17.53
C THR A 26 3.25 24.18 -18.94
N ASN A 27 2.40 24.10 -19.97
CA ASN A 27 2.85 23.94 -21.35
C ASN A 27 3.73 25.10 -21.82
N ASP A 28 3.53 26.32 -21.33
CA ASP A 28 4.35 27.47 -21.70
C ASP A 28 5.78 27.30 -21.18
N TYR A 29 5.93 26.79 -19.97
CA TYR A 29 7.23 26.47 -19.36
C TYR A 29 7.95 25.34 -20.11
N LEU A 30 7.23 24.24 -20.38
CA LEU A 30 7.77 23.11 -21.15
C LEU A 30 8.23 23.58 -22.56
N ASN A 31 7.43 24.42 -23.22
CA ASN A 31 7.79 25.02 -24.53
C ASN A 31 8.97 25.94 -24.44
N LYS A 32 9.11 26.78 -23.39
CA LYS A 32 10.27 27.67 -23.19
C LYS A 32 11.55 26.84 -23.01
N ILE A 33 11.53 25.78 -22.18
CA ILE A 33 12.68 24.88 -22.05
C ILE A 33 13.00 24.21 -23.38
N CYS A 34 11.99 23.67 -24.07
CA CYS A 34 12.16 22.99 -25.35
C CYS A 34 12.79 23.92 -26.38
N LYS A 35 12.28 25.17 -26.57
CA LYS A 35 12.84 26.16 -27.49
C LYS A 35 14.28 26.51 -27.16
N HIS A 36 14.62 26.59 -25.87
CA HIS A 36 15.97 26.92 -25.45
C HIS A 36 16.96 25.80 -25.81
N VAL A 37 16.59 24.56 -25.51
CA VAL A 37 17.36 23.36 -25.89
C VAL A 37 17.46 23.23 -27.41
N GLU A 38 16.35 23.40 -28.13
CA GLU A 38 16.28 23.34 -29.60
C GLU A 38 17.22 24.34 -30.27
N SER A 39 17.23 25.59 -29.78
CA SER A 39 18.11 26.64 -30.30
C SER A 39 19.60 26.28 -30.15
N LYS A 40 19.99 25.68 -29.02
CA LYS A 40 21.35 25.21 -28.77
C LYS A 40 21.72 24.05 -29.69
N VAL A 41 20.87 23.01 -29.73
CA VAL A 41 21.07 21.81 -30.57
C VAL A 41 21.20 22.19 -32.06
N ILE A 42 20.32 23.08 -32.55
CA ILE A 42 20.36 23.52 -33.95
C ILE A 42 21.64 24.36 -34.21
N LYS A 43 22.03 25.23 -33.28
CA LYS A 43 23.24 26.03 -33.39
C LYS A 43 24.48 25.16 -33.50
N ASP A 44 24.65 24.22 -32.57
CA ASP A 44 25.81 23.33 -32.52
C ASP A 44 25.88 22.43 -33.77
N PHE A 45 24.74 21.88 -34.22
CA PHE A 45 24.66 21.06 -35.43
C PHE A 45 25.07 21.85 -36.68
N LYS A 46 24.69 23.13 -36.78
CA LYS A 46 25.08 23.99 -37.89
C LYS A 46 26.55 24.41 -37.82
N SER A 47 27.05 24.67 -36.60
CA SER A 47 28.46 25.04 -36.40
C SER A 47 29.41 23.89 -36.77
N ALA A 48 29.01 22.65 -36.54
CA ALA A 48 29.71 21.46 -36.98
C ALA A 48 29.57 21.16 -38.50
N GLY A 49 28.86 21.99 -39.28
CA GLY A 49 28.71 21.83 -40.72
C GLY A 49 27.86 20.63 -41.17
N LEU A 50 27.18 19.94 -40.24
CA LEU A 50 26.52 18.65 -40.45
C LEU A 50 25.28 18.74 -41.35
N GLN A 51 24.66 19.93 -41.52
CA GLN A 51 23.38 20.08 -42.25
C GLN A 51 23.46 19.70 -43.73
N LYS A 52 24.66 19.64 -44.32
CA LYS A 52 24.85 19.23 -45.73
C LYS A 52 24.56 17.75 -45.92
N ASN A 53 25.06 16.90 -45.01
CA ASN A 53 25.10 15.45 -45.14
C ASN A 53 24.14 14.70 -44.21
N TYR A 54 23.55 15.41 -43.23
CA TYR A 54 22.64 14.85 -42.25
C TYR A 54 21.37 15.69 -42.11
N SER A 55 20.29 15.02 -41.74
CA SER A 55 19.06 15.62 -41.28
C SER A 55 18.89 15.36 -39.81
N LEU A 56 18.42 16.36 -39.04
CA LEU A 56 18.25 16.30 -37.60
C LEU A 56 16.79 16.35 -37.22
N PHE A 57 16.36 15.42 -36.39
CA PHE A 57 14.99 15.29 -35.92
C PHE A 57 14.95 15.20 -34.39
N ALA A 58 13.93 15.78 -33.77
CA ALA A 58 13.53 15.55 -32.41
C ALA A 58 12.50 14.38 -32.39
N ILE A 59 12.67 13.47 -31.47
CA ILE A 59 11.79 12.30 -31.26
C ILE A 59 11.37 12.22 -29.80
N GLY A 60 10.52 11.26 -29.43
CA GLY A 60 10.09 11.06 -28.04
C GLY A 60 9.47 12.32 -27.40
N GLY A 61 9.83 12.59 -26.16
CA GLY A 61 9.36 13.78 -25.40
C GLY A 61 9.80 15.09 -26.01
N PHE A 62 11.03 15.15 -26.53
CA PHE A 62 11.56 16.33 -27.25
C PHE A 62 10.79 16.59 -28.53
N GLY A 63 10.42 15.53 -29.26
CA GLY A 63 9.54 15.63 -30.43
C GLY A 63 8.18 16.24 -30.14
N LYS A 64 7.58 15.86 -29.01
CA LYS A 64 6.30 16.39 -28.51
C LYS A 64 6.37 17.80 -27.93
N LYS A 65 7.55 18.38 -27.76
CA LYS A 65 7.81 19.64 -27.05
C LYS A 65 7.48 19.57 -25.55
N GLU A 66 7.59 18.39 -24.95
CA GLU A 66 7.35 18.13 -23.54
C GLU A 66 8.67 17.90 -22.80
N MET A 67 9.48 18.96 -22.72
CA MET A 67 10.77 18.95 -22.03
C MET A 67 10.61 19.40 -20.57
N PHE A 68 10.64 18.44 -19.64
CA PHE A 68 10.69 18.71 -18.20
C PHE A 68 12.13 19.07 -17.78
N PRO A 69 12.33 19.70 -16.60
CA PRO A 69 13.68 20.07 -16.12
C PRO A 69 14.66 18.89 -16.06
N SER A 70 14.17 17.67 -15.94
CA SER A 70 14.99 16.45 -15.87
C SER A 70 14.77 15.49 -17.04
N SER A 71 14.21 15.97 -18.17
CA SER A 71 14.01 15.14 -19.37
C SER A 71 15.31 14.89 -20.11
N ASP A 72 15.35 13.77 -20.83
CA ASP A 72 16.42 13.46 -21.78
C ASP A 72 16.17 14.23 -23.10
N ILE A 73 17.23 14.53 -23.85
CA ILE A 73 17.16 15.10 -25.19
C ILE A 73 17.24 13.96 -26.20
N ASP A 74 16.09 13.59 -26.78
CA ASP A 74 16.00 12.49 -27.73
C ASP A 74 16.07 13.02 -29.16
N ILE A 75 17.17 12.74 -29.87
CA ILE A 75 17.40 13.15 -31.27
C ILE A 75 17.70 11.96 -32.16
N SER A 76 17.28 12.11 -33.41
CA SER A 76 17.63 11.18 -34.47
C SER A 76 18.31 11.95 -35.64
N ILE A 77 19.47 11.49 -36.01
CA ILE A 77 20.30 12.01 -37.09
C ILE A 77 20.20 11.03 -38.26
N ILE A 78 19.72 11.47 -39.41
CA ILE A 78 19.55 10.64 -40.60
C ILE A 78 20.57 11.04 -41.67
N LYS A 79 21.37 10.07 -42.10
CA LYS A 79 22.32 10.22 -43.20
C LYS A 79 21.60 10.46 -44.54
N LYS A 80 21.95 11.52 -45.25
CA LYS A 80 21.35 11.85 -46.57
C LYS A 80 21.96 11.08 -47.72
N ASN A 81 23.30 10.95 -47.77
CA ASN A 81 24.07 10.27 -48.82
C ASN A 81 25.24 9.46 -48.23
N LYS A 82 25.87 8.65 -49.10
CA LYS A 82 27.02 7.81 -48.73
C LYS A 82 28.36 8.55 -48.58
N ASP A 83 28.32 9.91 -48.51
CA ASP A 83 29.52 10.75 -48.65
C ASP A 83 30.28 11.02 -47.34
N LYS A 84 31.56 11.33 -47.56
CA LYS A 84 32.73 11.48 -46.75
C LYS A 84 32.73 12.64 -45.73
N THR A 85 31.75 12.69 -44.82
CA THR A 85 31.91 13.51 -43.59
C THR A 85 32.93 12.84 -42.70
N LYS A 86 33.83 13.58 -42.14
CA LYS A 86 34.71 13.09 -41.09
C LYS A 86 33.84 12.68 -39.90
N GLU A 87 33.96 11.46 -39.47
CA GLU A 87 33.22 10.97 -38.29
C GLU A 87 33.50 11.85 -37.04
N SER A 88 34.68 12.50 -37.00
CA SER A 88 35.07 13.48 -35.99
C SER A 88 34.07 14.62 -35.79
N ASP A 89 33.53 15.20 -36.90
CA ASP A 89 32.62 16.34 -36.79
C ASP A 89 31.29 15.97 -36.14
N LEU A 90 30.85 14.70 -36.30
CA LEU A 90 29.67 14.15 -35.67
C LEU A 90 29.92 13.81 -34.19
N GLU A 91 31.10 13.28 -33.88
CA GLU A 91 31.55 13.02 -32.51
C GLU A 91 31.67 14.30 -31.70
N ASP A 92 32.26 15.35 -32.27
CA ASP A 92 32.35 16.67 -31.64
C ASP A 92 30.99 17.29 -31.38
N PHE A 93 30.05 17.15 -32.32
CA PHE A 93 28.66 17.56 -32.09
C PHE A 93 28.01 16.81 -30.93
N ILE A 94 28.12 15.47 -30.88
CA ILE A 94 27.53 14.66 -29.81
C ILE A 94 28.21 15.02 -28.48
N ALA A 95 29.50 15.21 -28.44
CA ALA A 95 30.21 15.65 -27.24
C ALA A 95 29.72 17.02 -26.75
N SER A 96 29.50 18.01 -27.66
CA SER A 96 28.95 19.31 -27.30
C SER A 96 27.55 19.25 -26.67
N LEU A 97 26.78 18.22 -26.99
CA LEU A 97 25.45 18.01 -26.38
C LEU A 97 25.55 17.54 -24.92
N TRP A 98 26.58 16.75 -24.55
CA TRP A 98 26.78 16.32 -23.16
C TRP A 98 27.10 17.48 -22.23
N ASP A 99 27.78 18.52 -22.76
CA ASP A 99 28.06 19.76 -22.02
C ASP A 99 26.78 20.55 -21.66
N THR A 100 25.66 20.19 -22.22
CA THR A 100 24.35 20.80 -21.89
C THR A 100 23.85 20.47 -20.51
N GLY A 101 24.35 19.40 -19.88
CA GLY A 101 23.91 18.87 -18.58
C GLY A 101 22.63 18.04 -18.65
N PHE A 102 22.07 17.83 -19.84
CA PHE A 102 20.96 16.86 -20.05
C PHE A 102 21.51 15.50 -20.44
N LYS A 103 20.73 14.45 -20.14
CA LYS A 103 20.97 13.13 -20.71
C LYS A 103 20.62 13.16 -22.20
N ILE A 104 21.46 12.58 -23.03
CA ILE A 104 21.30 12.58 -24.47
C ILE A 104 20.96 11.18 -24.97
N GLY A 105 19.79 11.06 -25.60
CA GLY A 105 19.41 9.92 -26.44
C GLY A 105 19.66 10.28 -27.90
N CYS A 106 20.78 9.84 -28.47
CA CYS A 106 21.14 10.15 -29.87
C CYS A 106 21.21 8.86 -30.69
N SER A 107 20.58 8.87 -31.85
CA SER A 107 20.72 7.80 -32.84
C SER A 107 21.16 8.36 -34.18
N VAL A 108 22.19 7.73 -34.80
CA VAL A 108 22.67 8.08 -36.14
C VAL A 108 22.42 6.92 -37.08
N ARG A 109 21.61 7.11 -38.11
CA ARG A 109 21.16 6.04 -39.01
C ARG A 109 20.99 6.47 -40.43
N SER A 110 21.14 5.56 -41.37
CA SER A 110 20.61 5.68 -42.70
C SER A 110 19.10 5.40 -42.73
N ILE A 111 18.41 5.79 -43.79
CA ILE A 111 16.99 5.47 -43.99
C ILE A 111 16.73 3.94 -44.01
N ASN A 112 17.68 3.14 -44.51
CA ASN A 112 17.54 1.70 -44.58
C ASN A 112 17.66 1.06 -43.17
N GLU A 113 18.61 1.53 -42.39
CA GLU A 113 18.75 1.11 -40.97
C GLU A 113 17.54 1.50 -40.14
N LEU A 114 17.03 2.72 -40.33
CA LEU A 114 15.79 3.16 -39.72
C LEU A 114 14.62 2.22 -40.06
N LYS A 115 14.46 1.89 -41.37
CA LYS A 115 13.41 0.98 -41.84
C LYS A 115 13.52 -0.42 -41.23
N LYS A 116 14.74 -0.89 -40.97
CA LYS A 116 14.98 -2.17 -40.32
C LYS A 116 14.62 -2.12 -38.83
N ILE A 117 15.16 -1.17 -38.07
CA ILE A 117 14.99 -1.13 -36.61
C ILE A 117 13.54 -0.89 -36.20
N VAL A 118 12.80 0.01 -36.90
CA VAL A 118 11.38 0.24 -36.57
C VAL A 118 10.47 -0.96 -36.92
N LYS A 119 10.94 -1.93 -37.70
CA LYS A 119 10.24 -3.21 -37.93
C LYS A 119 10.52 -4.24 -36.86
N GLU A 120 11.64 -4.11 -36.16
CA GLU A 120 12.12 -5.07 -35.14
C GLU A 120 11.74 -4.61 -33.74
N ASP A 121 11.90 -3.31 -33.42
CA ASP A 121 11.74 -2.74 -32.09
C ASP A 121 10.51 -1.82 -31.99
N GLU A 122 9.62 -2.15 -31.07
CA GLU A 122 8.41 -1.43 -30.76
C GLU A 122 8.71 -0.07 -30.09
N LYS A 123 9.74 0.02 -29.26
CA LYS A 123 10.10 1.28 -28.56
C LYS A 123 10.66 2.29 -29.55
N GLU A 124 11.50 1.83 -30.44
CA GLU A 124 12.00 2.66 -31.54
C GLU A 124 10.86 3.15 -32.41
N LEU A 125 9.99 2.26 -32.90
CA LEU A 125 8.80 2.67 -33.67
C LEU A 125 7.98 3.74 -32.92
N THR A 126 7.72 3.55 -31.64
CA THR A 126 6.91 4.43 -30.81
C THR A 126 7.56 5.82 -30.65
N SER A 127 8.89 5.90 -30.47
CA SER A 127 9.61 7.17 -30.34
C SER A 127 9.46 8.07 -31.56
N TYR A 128 9.42 7.46 -32.75
CA TYR A 128 9.24 8.17 -34.03
C TYR A 128 7.80 8.60 -34.32
N LEU A 129 6.81 8.16 -33.57
CA LEU A 129 5.42 8.65 -33.72
C LEU A 129 5.32 10.16 -33.45
N SER A 130 6.21 10.69 -32.65
CA SER A 130 6.28 12.12 -32.30
C SER A 130 7.40 12.85 -33.07
N ILE A 131 7.89 12.28 -34.21
CA ILE A 131 8.98 12.87 -34.98
C ILE A 131 8.67 14.30 -35.42
N ARG A 132 9.61 15.19 -35.19
CA ARG A 132 9.57 16.61 -35.59
C ARG A 132 10.89 17.03 -36.20
N SER A 133 10.81 17.68 -37.34
CA SER A 133 12.00 18.21 -38.00
C SER A 133 12.61 19.36 -37.18
N LEU A 134 13.93 19.31 -36.99
CA LEU A 134 14.75 20.40 -36.51
C LEU A 134 15.53 20.99 -37.69
N ILE A 135 16.22 20.14 -38.46
CA ILE A 135 16.93 20.47 -39.70
C ILE A 135 16.69 19.31 -40.68
N SER A 136 15.68 19.45 -41.56
CA SER A 136 15.40 18.51 -42.62
C SER A 136 14.51 19.13 -43.68
N SER A 137 14.41 18.49 -44.84
CA SER A 137 13.41 18.82 -45.84
C SER A 137 12.04 18.26 -45.45
N GLU A 138 10.97 18.91 -45.92
CA GLU A 138 9.60 18.43 -45.68
C GLU A 138 9.38 17.03 -46.27
N ASN A 139 10.00 16.75 -47.41
CA ASN A 139 9.93 15.46 -48.10
C ASN A 139 10.57 14.34 -47.26
N GLU A 140 11.70 14.60 -46.59
CA GLU A 140 12.33 13.61 -45.73
C GLU A 140 11.44 13.29 -44.54
N CYS A 141 10.84 14.30 -43.90
CA CYS A 141 9.92 14.11 -42.83
C CYS A 141 8.69 13.28 -43.24
N LYS A 142 8.09 13.60 -44.42
CA LYS A 142 6.98 12.82 -44.97
C LYS A 142 7.38 11.37 -45.27
N ARG A 143 8.60 11.16 -45.83
CA ARG A 143 9.13 9.83 -46.13
C ARG A 143 9.30 8.98 -44.85
N ILE A 144 9.84 9.56 -43.79
CA ILE A 144 10.01 8.86 -42.51
C ILE A 144 8.64 8.51 -41.93
N LYS A 145 7.69 9.44 -41.87
CA LYS A 145 6.32 9.18 -41.40
C LYS A 145 5.65 8.05 -42.17
N LYS A 146 5.87 7.95 -43.47
CA LYS A 146 5.35 6.81 -44.26
C LYS A 146 6.00 5.49 -43.87
N ILE A 147 7.30 5.44 -43.64
CA ILE A 147 8.00 4.26 -43.17
C ILE A 147 7.43 3.80 -41.84
N ILE A 148 7.25 4.71 -40.91
CA ILE A 148 6.69 4.45 -39.56
C ILE A 148 5.28 3.87 -39.67
N SER A 149 4.37 4.50 -40.44
CA SER A 149 2.99 4.06 -40.57
C SER A 149 2.80 2.67 -41.22
N GLN A 150 3.82 2.19 -41.93
CA GLN A 150 3.83 0.90 -42.62
C GLN A 150 4.66 -0.18 -41.91
N ALA A 151 5.32 0.15 -40.77
CA ALA A 151 6.28 -0.74 -40.15
C ALA A 151 5.65 -2.01 -39.56
N TRP A 152 4.53 -1.87 -38.89
CA TRP A 152 3.80 -2.97 -38.23
C TRP A 152 2.34 -3.00 -38.61
N SER A 153 1.70 -4.19 -38.51
CA SER A 153 0.23 -4.25 -38.53
C SER A 153 -0.35 -3.64 -37.25
N LYS A 154 -1.52 -3.02 -37.35
CA LYS A 154 -2.24 -2.42 -36.21
C LYS A 154 -2.42 -3.40 -35.04
N LYS A 155 -2.74 -4.66 -35.34
CA LYS A 155 -2.92 -5.74 -34.35
C LYS A 155 -1.60 -6.07 -33.64
N ARG A 156 -0.47 -6.16 -34.39
CA ARG A 156 0.85 -6.43 -33.80
C ARG A 156 1.27 -5.29 -32.88
N TYR A 157 1.12 -4.05 -33.33
CA TYR A 157 1.46 -2.87 -32.52
C TYR A 157 0.63 -2.79 -31.23
N PHE A 158 -0.69 -2.93 -31.34
CA PHE A 158 -1.57 -2.95 -30.19
C PHE A 158 -1.20 -4.04 -29.18
N LYS A 159 -0.91 -5.28 -29.65
CA LYS A 159 -0.49 -6.38 -28.76
C LYS A 159 0.79 -6.04 -28.00
N ALA A 160 1.79 -5.50 -28.69
CA ALA A 160 3.05 -5.10 -28.07
C ALA A 160 2.87 -4.01 -27.01
N LYS A 161 2.06 -2.97 -27.33
CA LYS A 161 1.75 -1.89 -26.38
C LYS A 161 0.95 -2.36 -25.17
N SER A 162 0.02 -3.30 -25.36
CA SER A 162 -0.73 -3.90 -24.25
C SER A 162 0.16 -4.76 -23.35
N GLN A 163 1.14 -5.49 -23.91
CA GLN A 163 2.10 -6.27 -23.13
C GLN A 163 3.06 -5.37 -22.36
N GLU A 164 3.58 -4.31 -22.98
CA GLU A 164 4.43 -3.31 -22.31
C GLU A 164 3.69 -2.68 -21.13
N GLN A 165 2.44 -2.27 -21.34
CA GLN A 165 1.61 -1.69 -20.28
C GLN A 165 1.35 -2.68 -19.14
N LEU A 166 1.04 -3.93 -19.46
CA LEU A 166 0.82 -4.97 -18.45
C LEU A 166 2.08 -5.18 -17.60
N TYR A 167 3.25 -5.33 -18.25
CA TYR A 167 4.52 -5.50 -17.55
C TYR A 167 4.83 -4.30 -16.66
N ARG A 168 4.63 -3.08 -17.14
CA ARG A 168 4.82 -1.87 -16.39
C ARG A 168 3.87 -1.79 -15.19
N HIS A 169 2.57 -2.08 -15.38
CA HIS A 169 1.60 -2.04 -14.30
C HIS A 169 1.90 -3.06 -13.19
N THR A 170 2.38 -4.26 -13.56
CA THR A 170 2.75 -5.28 -12.55
C THR A 170 3.91 -4.84 -11.67
N SER A 171 4.85 -4.02 -12.18
CA SER A 171 5.95 -3.47 -11.36
C SER A 171 5.49 -2.45 -10.31
N PHE A 172 4.24 -2.00 -10.37
CA PHE A 172 3.59 -1.11 -9.42
C PHE A 172 2.41 -1.78 -8.71
N ASP A 173 2.46 -3.11 -8.48
CA ASP A 173 1.38 -3.92 -7.89
C ASP A 173 0.03 -3.74 -8.59
N SER A 174 0.06 -3.34 -9.86
CA SER A 174 -1.13 -2.98 -10.67
C SER A 174 -2.04 -1.95 -9.98
N SER A 175 -1.50 -1.13 -9.09
CA SER A 175 -2.24 -0.13 -8.33
C SER A 175 -1.92 1.30 -8.81
N ALA A 176 -2.98 2.01 -9.20
CA ALA A 176 -2.94 3.45 -9.47
C ALA A 176 -2.94 4.31 -8.19
N PHE A 177 -3.16 3.69 -7.03
CA PHE A 177 -3.46 4.35 -5.76
C PHE A 177 -2.36 4.16 -4.71
N SER A 178 -1.08 4.09 -5.15
CA SER A 178 0.07 4.16 -4.26
C SER A 178 0.20 5.55 -3.63
N LEU A 179 0.59 5.63 -2.35
CA LEU A 179 0.75 6.92 -1.66
C LEU A 179 1.96 7.72 -2.17
N GLU A 180 2.97 7.07 -2.69
CA GLU A 180 4.12 7.72 -3.34
C GLU A 180 4.23 7.30 -4.81
N PRO A 181 3.32 7.80 -5.69
CA PRO A 181 3.25 7.35 -7.06
C PRO A 181 4.40 7.89 -7.93
N ASP A 182 4.77 7.13 -8.96
CA ASP A 182 5.56 7.66 -10.06
C ASP A 182 4.63 8.37 -11.06
N LEU A 183 4.81 9.68 -11.23
CA LEU A 183 3.95 10.54 -12.05
C LEU A 183 4.06 10.25 -13.55
N LYS A 184 5.06 9.49 -13.98
CA LYS A 184 5.28 9.10 -15.37
C LYS A 184 4.82 7.67 -15.63
N GLU A 185 5.23 6.69 -14.79
CA GLU A 185 5.15 5.28 -15.14
C GLU A 185 4.05 4.51 -14.38
N SER A 186 3.56 5.02 -13.21
CA SER A 186 2.47 4.35 -12.46
C SER A 186 1.20 4.19 -13.30
N PRO A 187 0.36 3.18 -13.01
CA PRO A 187 -0.95 3.04 -13.64
C PRO A 187 -1.77 4.33 -13.53
N GLY A 188 -2.36 4.77 -14.64
CA GLY A 188 -3.11 6.02 -14.74
C GLY A 188 -2.28 7.30 -14.78
N ALA A 189 -0.95 7.22 -14.74
CA ALA A 189 -0.05 8.36 -14.87
C ALA A 189 0.19 8.73 -16.37
N MET A 190 1.17 9.57 -16.62
CA MET A 190 1.42 10.14 -17.94
C MET A 190 1.63 9.09 -19.04
N ARG A 191 2.27 7.96 -18.72
CA ARG A 191 2.57 6.91 -19.71
C ARG A 191 1.29 6.23 -20.23
N ASP A 192 0.24 6.12 -19.40
CA ASP A 192 -1.03 5.56 -19.84
C ASP A 192 -1.77 6.50 -20.80
N PHE A 193 -1.69 7.81 -20.56
CA PHE A 193 -2.18 8.80 -21.52
C PHE A 193 -1.42 8.71 -22.85
N HIS A 194 -0.09 8.66 -22.79
CA HIS A 194 0.74 8.48 -24.00
C HIS A 194 0.43 7.17 -24.73
N ASN A 195 0.20 6.08 -24.00
CA ASN A 195 -0.17 4.80 -24.59
C ASN A 195 -1.49 4.92 -25.37
N SER A 196 -2.46 5.63 -24.80
CA SER A 196 -3.73 5.93 -25.50
C SER A 196 -3.50 6.75 -26.76
N GLU A 197 -2.67 7.80 -26.71
CA GLU A 197 -2.33 8.61 -27.88
C GLU A 197 -1.63 7.78 -28.96
N TRP A 198 -0.68 6.92 -28.61
CA TRP A 198 0.02 6.07 -29.57
C TRP A 198 -0.92 5.07 -30.25
N ILE A 199 -1.83 4.45 -29.48
CA ILE A 199 -2.85 3.56 -30.03
C ILE A 199 -3.82 4.33 -30.94
N LEU A 200 -4.30 5.50 -30.53
CA LEU A 200 -5.16 6.35 -31.33
C LEU A 200 -4.48 6.78 -32.63
N SER A 201 -3.24 7.19 -32.58
CA SER A 201 -2.45 7.60 -33.74
C SER A 201 -2.18 6.43 -34.68
N TYR A 202 -1.62 5.34 -34.19
CA TYR A 202 -1.17 4.22 -35.02
C TYR A 202 -2.29 3.30 -35.49
N CYS A 203 -3.21 2.97 -34.57
CA CYS A 203 -4.25 2.00 -34.86
C CYS A 203 -5.54 2.60 -35.44
N PHE A 204 -5.90 3.81 -35.00
CA PHE A 204 -7.12 4.49 -35.43
C PHE A 204 -6.86 5.60 -36.48
N GLY A 205 -5.59 6.03 -36.66
CA GLY A 205 -5.23 7.10 -37.59
C GLY A 205 -5.53 8.51 -37.07
N LEU A 206 -5.79 8.65 -35.75
CA LEU A 206 -6.12 9.92 -35.11
C LEU A 206 -4.84 10.53 -34.51
N SER A 207 -4.06 11.23 -35.33
CA SER A 207 -2.69 11.67 -35.01
C SER A 207 -2.58 13.02 -34.29
N ASN A 208 -3.68 13.76 -34.13
CA ASN A 208 -3.72 15.03 -33.43
C ASN A 208 -5.00 15.23 -32.63
N TYR A 209 -4.96 16.13 -31.65
CA TYR A 209 -6.05 16.37 -30.69
C TYR A 209 -7.36 16.83 -31.37
N ASN A 210 -7.27 17.59 -32.48
CA ASN A 210 -8.47 18.04 -33.19
C ASN A 210 -9.19 16.85 -33.83
N GLN A 211 -8.46 15.90 -34.42
CA GLN A 211 -9.04 14.68 -34.96
C GLN A 211 -9.70 13.81 -33.87
N ILE A 212 -9.05 13.71 -32.71
CA ILE A 212 -9.63 12.94 -31.58
C ILE A 212 -10.92 13.63 -31.09
N ARG A 213 -10.90 14.97 -30.96
CA ARG A 213 -12.07 15.76 -30.55
C ARG A 213 -13.22 15.71 -31.55
N SER A 214 -12.94 15.60 -32.83
CA SER A 214 -13.98 15.46 -33.85
C SER A 214 -14.60 14.06 -33.89
N CYS A 215 -13.94 13.05 -33.28
CA CYS A 215 -14.46 11.69 -33.19
C CYS A 215 -15.41 11.57 -32.00
N ASN A 216 -16.72 11.40 -32.28
CA ASN A 216 -17.76 11.31 -31.25
C ASN A 216 -17.49 10.17 -30.24
N THR A 217 -16.82 9.10 -30.67
CA THR A 217 -16.52 7.94 -29.83
C THR A 217 -15.58 8.27 -28.68
N PHE A 218 -14.64 9.21 -28.89
CA PHE A 218 -13.57 9.50 -27.93
C PHE A 218 -13.68 10.88 -27.28
N ARG A 219 -14.46 11.79 -27.84
CA ARG A 219 -14.48 13.22 -27.50
C ARG A 219 -14.59 13.53 -26.00
N GLU A 220 -15.62 12.98 -25.34
CA GLU A 220 -15.93 13.32 -23.95
C GLU A 220 -14.83 12.79 -23.00
N ASP A 221 -14.48 11.50 -23.13
CA ASP A 221 -13.46 10.86 -22.29
C ASP A 221 -12.07 11.44 -22.58
N PHE A 222 -11.75 11.77 -23.84
CA PHE A 222 -10.50 12.42 -24.21
C PHE A 222 -10.33 13.80 -23.58
N ASN A 223 -11.37 14.65 -23.60
CA ASN A 223 -11.29 15.99 -23.00
C ASN A 223 -11.07 15.91 -21.49
N SER A 224 -11.74 14.97 -20.82
CA SER A 224 -11.52 14.70 -19.38
C SER A 224 -10.10 14.19 -19.10
N ALA A 225 -9.63 13.24 -19.91
CA ALA A 225 -8.28 12.69 -19.78
C ALA A 225 -7.20 13.74 -20.11
N LEU A 226 -7.43 14.60 -21.10
CA LEU A 226 -6.49 15.69 -21.43
C LEU A 226 -6.36 16.70 -20.29
N THR A 227 -7.49 17.11 -19.69
CA THR A 227 -7.46 17.98 -18.50
C THR A 227 -6.69 17.33 -17.36
N SER A 228 -6.88 16.04 -17.17
CA SER A 228 -6.18 15.27 -16.15
C SER A 228 -4.69 15.12 -16.45
N TYR A 229 -4.34 14.92 -17.69
CA TYR A 229 -2.96 14.86 -18.14
C TYR A 229 -2.21 16.20 -17.90
N GLU A 230 -2.88 17.34 -18.19
CA GLU A 230 -2.32 18.66 -17.89
C GLU A 230 -2.03 18.86 -16.40
N PHE A 231 -2.93 18.38 -15.54
CA PHE A 231 -2.72 18.42 -14.09
C PHE A 231 -1.53 17.58 -13.65
N ILE A 232 -1.40 16.33 -14.14
CA ILE A 232 -0.27 15.47 -13.80
C ILE A 232 1.05 16.04 -14.34
N LYS A 233 1.06 16.65 -15.51
CA LYS A 233 2.22 17.39 -16.02
C LYS A 233 2.67 18.49 -15.06
N THR A 234 1.72 19.23 -14.49
CA THR A 234 2.01 20.29 -13.52
C THR A 234 2.64 19.73 -12.26
N LEU A 235 2.09 18.66 -11.70
CA LEU A 235 2.69 18.00 -10.53
C LEU A 235 4.07 17.43 -10.84
N ARG A 236 4.26 16.83 -12.01
CA ARG A 236 5.57 16.30 -12.41
C ARG A 236 6.62 17.40 -12.55
N TYR A 237 6.24 18.54 -13.13
CA TYR A 237 7.15 19.69 -13.23
C TYR A 237 7.55 20.17 -11.85
N ALA A 238 6.60 20.37 -10.93
CA ALA A 238 6.86 20.74 -9.55
C ALA A 238 7.76 19.72 -8.82
N THR A 239 7.47 18.42 -8.96
CA THR A 239 8.29 17.36 -8.37
C THR A 239 9.71 17.36 -8.89
N ASN A 240 9.92 17.65 -10.18
CA ASN A 240 11.26 17.76 -10.77
C ASN A 240 12.08 18.93 -10.19
N ILE A 241 11.41 19.97 -9.68
CA ILE A 241 12.07 21.12 -9.03
C ILE A 241 12.43 20.78 -7.58
N CYS A 242 11.49 20.24 -6.79
CA CYS A 242 11.66 20.07 -5.35
C CYS A 242 12.30 18.75 -4.94
N SER A 243 12.40 17.75 -5.83
CA SER A 243 12.91 16.43 -5.48
C SER A 243 14.10 15.96 -6.30
N LYS A 244 15.05 15.27 -5.65
CA LYS A 244 16.12 14.52 -6.34
C LYS A 244 15.57 13.30 -7.11
N ASN A 245 14.43 12.75 -6.68
CA ASN A 245 13.73 11.63 -7.32
C ASN A 245 12.74 12.14 -8.37
N LYS A 246 13.25 12.39 -9.54
CA LYS A 246 12.69 13.12 -10.70
C LYS A 246 11.21 12.90 -11.03
N ASN A 247 10.64 11.69 -10.81
CA ASN A 247 9.26 11.38 -11.18
C ASN A 247 8.41 10.89 -10.02
N ARG A 248 9.02 10.52 -8.87
CA ARG A 248 8.29 9.98 -7.72
C ARG A 248 7.80 11.10 -6.82
N LEU A 249 6.52 11.19 -6.65
CA LEU A 249 5.85 12.13 -5.76
C LEU A 249 5.92 11.58 -4.32
N ASN A 250 7.10 11.66 -3.70
CA ASN A 250 7.34 11.21 -2.33
C ASN A 250 6.68 12.16 -1.32
N PHE A 251 6.55 11.74 -0.06
CA PHE A 251 5.88 12.50 0.99
C PHE A 251 6.47 13.91 1.17
N GLU A 252 7.79 14.08 1.06
CA GLU A 252 8.44 15.39 1.16
C GLU A 252 7.96 16.32 0.06
N SER A 253 7.99 15.87 -1.20
CA SER A 253 7.48 16.63 -2.34
C SER A 253 5.99 16.94 -2.23
N GLN A 254 5.20 16.02 -1.69
CA GLN A 254 3.77 16.23 -1.44
C GLN A 254 3.54 17.40 -0.49
N ILE A 255 4.33 17.49 0.60
CA ILE A 255 4.25 18.59 1.56
C ILE A 255 4.60 19.92 0.91
N ASP A 256 5.72 19.98 0.18
CA ASP A 256 6.18 21.23 -0.44
C ASP A 256 5.19 21.71 -1.51
N ILE A 257 4.72 20.80 -2.35
CA ILE A 257 3.70 21.09 -3.37
C ILE A 257 2.38 21.55 -2.70
N ALA A 258 1.94 20.89 -1.64
CA ALA A 258 0.70 21.21 -0.96
C ALA A 258 0.75 22.57 -0.27
N LYS A 259 1.87 22.92 0.37
CA LYS A 259 2.09 24.25 0.97
C LYS A 259 2.00 25.36 -0.08
N GLN A 260 2.58 25.14 -1.25
CA GLN A 260 2.64 26.13 -2.32
C GLN A 260 1.34 26.22 -3.13
N SER A 261 0.60 25.11 -3.26
CA SER A 261 -0.65 25.06 -4.05
C SER A 261 -1.86 25.62 -3.32
N ILE A 262 -1.98 25.40 -2.00
CA ILE A 262 -3.17 25.70 -1.20
C ILE A 262 -2.87 26.81 -0.21
N LYS A 263 -3.41 28.03 -0.50
CA LYS A 263 -3.24 29.22 0.34
C LYS A 263 -4.18 29.28 1.56
N LYS A 264 -5.19 28.39 1.65
CA LYS A 264 -6.10 28.32 2.79
C LYS A 264 -5.35 27.97 4.07
N ASP A 265 -5.82 28.51 5.19
CA ASP A 265 -5.29 28.19 6.51
C ASP A 265 -5.80 26.81 6.96
N LEU A 266 -5.17 25.77 6.42
CA LEU A 266 -5.36 24.36 6.73
C LEU A 266 -4.06 23.82 7.28
N ASN A 267 -4.13 22.82 8.15
CA ASN A 267 -2.93 22.10 8.54
C ASN A 267 -2.27 21.42 7.32
N TYR A 268 -0.99 21.12 7.39
CA TYR A 268 -0.26 20.59 6.25
C TYR A 268 -0.76 19.21 5.79
N LYS A 269 -1.28 18.38 6.70
CA LYS A 269 -1.85 17.06 6.37
C LYS A 269 -3.08 17.19 5.48
N ASP A 270 -4.02 18.06 5.87
CA ASP A 270 -5.25 18.30 5.09
C ASP A 270 -4.93 18.89 3.71
N LYS A 271 -3.87 19.73 3.62
CA LYS A 271 -3.41 20.25 2.32
C LYS A 271 -2.89 19.12 1.43
N VAL A 272 -2.04 18.24 1.98
CA VAL A 272 -1.51 17.08 1.24
C VAL A 272 -2.65 16.16 0.80
N GLU A 273 -3.55 15.80 1.70
CA GLU A 273 -4.70 14.94 1.37
C GLU A 273 -5.57 15.54 0.27
N THR A 274 -5.76 16.86 0.27
CA THR A 274 -6.49 17.58 -0.79
C THR A 274 -5.80 17.50 -2.14
N VAL A 275 -4.48 17.69 -2.19
CA VAL A 275 -3.70 17.59 -3.44
C VAL A 275 -3.72 16.15 -3.95
N MET A 276 -3.51 15.17 -3.07
CA MET A 276 -3.49 13.76 -3.45
C MET A 276 -4.87 13.25 -3.87
N LYS A 277 -5.94 13.70 -3.24
CA LYS A 277 -7.32 13.40 -3.70
C LYS A 277 -7.54 13.92 -5.12
N SER A 278 -7.08 15.12 -5.42
CA SER A 278 -7.12 15.66 -6.79
C SER A 278 -6.27 14.82 -7.75
N PHE A 279 -5.07 14.41 -7.33
CA PHE A 279 -4.20 13.54 -8.11
C PHE A 279 -4.89 12.21 -8.46
N TYR A 280 -5.47 11.50 -7.49
CA TYR A 280 -6.14 10.22 -7.74
C TYR A 280 -7.39 10.35 -8.63
N PHE A 281 -8.12 11.46 -8.52
CA PHE A 281 -9.20 11.77 -9.45
C PHE A 281 -8.70 11.85 -10.89
N HIS A 282 -7.60 12.55 -11.12
CA HIS A 282 -7.01 12.70 -12.45
C HIS A 282 -6.41 11.40 -12.99
N VAL A 283 -5.77 10.61 -12.13
CA VAL A 283 -5.27 9.28 -12.47
C VAL A 283 -6.39 8.36 -12.91
N GLN A 284 -7.53 8.37 -12.22
CA GLN A 284 -8.69 7.57 -12.58
C GLN A 284 -9.26 7.94 -13.96
N ASN A 285 -9.30 9.23 -14.29
CA ASN A 285 -9.76 9.69 -15.60
C ASN A 285 -8.86 9.20 -16.74
N ILE A 286 -7.53 9.25 -16.54
CA ILE A 286 -6.58 8.74 -17.54
C ILE A 286 -6.68 7.22 -17.67
N SER A 287 -6.76 6.48 -16.55
CA SER A 287 -6.94 5.03 -16.58
C SER A 287 -8.21 4.65 -17.35
N SER A 288 -9.34 5.31 -17.03
CA SER A 288 -10.63 5.06 -17.69
C SER A 288 -10.57 5.34 -19.18
N PHE A 289 -9.88 6.38 -19.60
CA PHE A 289 -9.67 6.70 -21.02
C PHE A 289 -8.79 5.64 -21.72
N ASN A 290 -7.69 5.23 -21.08
CA ASN A 290 -6.78 4.22 -21.61
C ASN A 290 -7.47 2.86 -21.78
N GLU A 291 -8.24 2.44 -20.80
CA GLU A 291 -9.05 1.23 -20.88
C GLU A 291 -10.08 1.31 -22.03
N MET A 292 -10.76 2.45 -22.17
CA MET A 292 -11.75 2.64 -23.22
C MET A 292 -11.13 2.60 -24.62
N VAL A 293 -9.97 3.24 -24.84
CA VAL A 293 -9.24 3.19 -26.12
C VAL A 293 -8.84 1.76 -26.44
N SER A 294 -8.28 1.04 -25.46
CA SER A 294 -7.85 -0.35 -25.62
C SER A 294 -9.04 -1.27 -25.94
N GLN A 295 -10.13 -1.12 -25.20
CA GLN A 295 -11.34 -1.92 -25.37
C GLN A 295 -12.01 -1.69 -26.74
N ARG A 296 -12.06 -0.43 -27.20
CA ARG A 296 -12.58 -0.10 -28.54
C ARG A 296 -11.78 -0.77 -29.65
N PHE A 297 -10.46 -0.84 -29.52
CA PHE A 297 -9.63 -1.54 -30.51
C PHE A 297 -9.89 -3.06 -30.50
N ILE A 298 -10.00 -3.65 -29.32
CA ILE A 298 -10.31 -5.07 -29.16
C ILE A 298 -11.70 -5.38 -29.77
N GLU A 299 -12.69 -4.54 -29.50
CA GLU A 299 -14.06 -4.71 -30.00
C GLU A 299 -14.15 -4.67 -31.54
N GLN A 300 -13.34 -3.83 -32.21
CA GLN A 300 -13.27 -3.82 -33.69
C GLN A 300 -12.69 -5.12 -34.23
N GLY A 301 -11.77 -5.76 -33.54
CA GLY A 301 -11.15 -7.03 -33.92
C GLY A 301 -11.92 -8.28 -33.50
N LEU A 302 -13.02 -8.14 -32.74
CA LEU A 302 -13.82 -9.27 -32.29
C LEU A 302 -14.66 -9.82 -33.45
N ILE A 303 -14.27 -10.97 -33.98
CA ILE A 303 -15.08 -11.77 -34.92
C ILE A 303 -15.90 -12.74 -34.09
N GLY A 304 -17.20 -12.80 -34.29
CA GLY A 304 -18.12 -13.76 -33.64
C GLY A 304 -19.55 -13.26 -33.56
N LEU A 305 -20.46 -14.23 -33.46
CA LEU A 305 -21.90 -13.97 -33.35
C LEU A 305 -22.20 -13.39 -31.94
N LYS A 306 -23.04 -12.37 -31.90
CA LYS A 306 -23.67 -11.89 -30.67
C LYS A 306 -24.76 -12.92 -30.28
N ARG A 307 -24.64 -13.48 -29.08
CA ARG A 307 -25.68 -14.34 -28.50
C ARG A 307 -26.59 -13.49 -27.63
N LYS A 308 -27.86 -13.48 -27.92
CA LYS A 308 -28.89 -12.80 -27.13
C LYS A 308 -29.16 -13.59 -25.85
N LYS A 309 -29.28 -12.89 -24.72
CA LYS A 309 -29.72 -13.41 -23.42
C LYS A 309 -30.57 -12.35 -22.75
N GLY A 310 -31.89 -12.41 -22.93
CA GLY A 310 -32.83 -11.39 -22.42
C GLY A 310 -32.48 -9.99 -22.95
N ALA A 311 -32.28 -9.03 -22.06
CA ALA A 311 -31.89 -7.65 -22.39
C ALA A 311 -30.42 -7.49 -22.77
N PHE A 312 -29.62 -8.56 -22.74
CA PHE A 312 -28.18 -8.55 -22.93
C PHE A 312 -27.77 -9.26 -24.22
N TYR A 313 -26.55 -8.97 -24.65
CA TYR A 313 -25.86 -9.83 -25.60
C TYR A 313 -24.48 -10.19 -25.10
N LEU A 314 -24.03 -11.38 -25.47
CA LEU A 314 -22.71 -11.90 -25.14
C LEU A 314 -21.87 -11.98 -26.40
N LYS A 315 -20.64 -11.53 -26.34
CA LYS A 315 -19.65 -11.65 -27.41
C LYS A 315 -18.31 -12.02 -26.82
N LYS A 316 -17.90 -13.30 -26.97
CA LYS A 316 -16.74 -13.87 -26.25
C LYS A 316 -16.89 -13.71 -24.73
N ASN A 317 -15.96 -12.99 -24.08
CA ASN A 317 -15.93 -12.72 -22.64
C ASN A 317 -16.61 -11.40 -22.24
N GLN A 318 -17.23 -10.70 -23.21
CA GLN A 318 -17.88 -9.41 -22.99
C GLN A 318 -19.40 -9.53 -22.96
N ILE A 319 -20.02 -8.74 -22.08
CA ILE A 319 -21.46 -8.52 -22.02
C ILE A 319 -21.80 -7.09 -22.41
N GLY A 320 -22.91 -6.90 -23.09
CA GLY A 320 -23.46 -5.60 -23.42
C GLY A 320 -24.97 -5.55 -23.35
N LEU A 321 -25.53 -4.37 -23.15
CA LEU A 321 -26.94 -4.09 -23.20
C LEU A 321 -27.41 -4.03 -24.68
N LEU A 322 -28.57 -4.59 -24.95
CA LEU A 322 -29.24 -4.42 -26.25
C LEU A 322 -29.90 -3.04 -26.38
N GLU A 323 -30.29 -2.47 -25.25
CA GLU A 323 -30.85 -1.13 -25.14
C GLU A 323 -29.81 -0.07 -25.50
N LEU A 324 -30.23 0.93 -26.25
CA LEU A 324 -29.40 2.06 -26.65
C LEU A 324 -29.51 3.24 -25.67
N GLU A 325 -30.56 3.23 -24.83
CA GLU A 325 -30.83 4.24 -23.82
C GLU A 325 -31.44 3.59 -22.57
N LEU A 326 -31.01 4.04 -21.40
CA LEU A 326 -31.62 3.71 -20.11
C LEU A 326 -32.54 4.83 -19.67
N THR A 327 -33.76 4.45 -19.30
CA THR A 327 -34.84 5.36 -18.85
C THR A 327 -35.43 4.87 -17.53
N SER A 328 -36.40 5.57 -16.99
CA SER A 328 -37.12 5.14 -15.80
C SER A 328 -37.84 3.80 -15.91
N LYS A 329 -38.17 3.38 -17.14
CA LYS A 329 -38.90 2.12 -17.40
C LYS A 329 -38.00 0.89 -17.37
N ASN A 330 -36.72 1.03 -17.68
CA ASN A 330 -35.74 -0.08 -17.75
C ASN A 330 -34.53 0.15 -16.86
N ARG A 331 -34.65 1.02 -15.85
CA ARG A 331 -33.57 1.41 -14.95
C ARG A 331 -32.94 0.27 -14.16
N GLU A 332 -33.67 -0.82 -13.97
CA GLU A 332 -33.17 -2.03 -13.28
C GLU A 332 -31.97 -2.64 -13.99
N LEU A 333 -31.91 -2.51 -15.33
CA LEU A 333 -30.80 -3.01 -16.13
C LEU A 333 -29.45 -2.45 -15.70
N ILE A 334 -29.44 -1.32 -14.97
CA ILE A 334 -28.23 -0.76 -14.36
C ILE A 334 -27.59 -1.78 -13.39
N PHE A 335 -28.38 -2.54 -12.64
CA PHE A 335 -27.89 -3.56 -11.72
C PHE A 335 -27.84 -4.94 -12.36
N ASP A 336 -28.79 -5.27 -13.22
CA ASP A 336 -28.89 -6.59 -13.85
C ASP A 336 -27.62 -6.95 -14.64
N ILE A 337 -26.97 -5.98 -15.28
CA ILE A 337 -25.72 -6.21 -15.99
C ILE A 337 -24.58 -6.66 -15.06
N PHE A 338 -24.53 -6.13 -13.83
CA PHE A 338 -23.54 -6.55 -12.83
C PHE A 338 -23.86 -7.91 -12.22
N ILE A 339 -25.16 -8.26 -12.09
CA ILE A 339 -25.59 -9.61 -11.69
C ILE A 339 -25.17 -10.63 -12.77
N GLU A 340 -25.43 -10.34 -14.03
CA GLU A 340 -25.01 -11.20 -15.14
C GLU A 340 -23.48 -11.37 -15.22
N LEU A 341 -22.73 -10.29 -14.95
CA LEU A 341 -21.26 -10.34 -14.86
C LEU A 341 -20.79 -11.23 -13.70
N GLY A 342 -21.53 -11.24 -12.60
CA GLY A 342 -21.23 -12.02 -11.40
C GLY A 342 -21.67 -13.48 -11.43
N SER A 343 -22.59 -13.83 -12.32
CA SER A 343 -23.17 -15.18 -12.44
C SER A 343 -22.39 -16.10 -13.39
N ASN A 344 -21.48 -15.56 -14.22
CA ASN A 344 -20.81 -16.33 -15.27
C ASN A 344 -19.30 -16.12 -15.26
N LYS A 345 -18.54 -17.17 -14.93
CA LYS A 345 -17.07 -17.16 -14.89
C LYS A 345 -16.40 -16.73 -16.22
N LYS A 346 -17.06 -16.98 -17.35
CA LYS A 346 -16.51 -16.68 -18.69
C LYS A 346 -16.70 -15.22 -19.09
N ILE A 347 -17.57 -14.47 -18.38
CA ILE A 347 -17.81 -13.05 -18.62
C ILE A 347 -17.03 -12.27 -17.59
N ASN A 348 -16.12 -11.42 -18.04
CA ASN A 348 -15.29 -10.61 -17.15
C ASN A 348 -15.22 -9.13 -17.57
N GLU A 349 -15.88 -8.75 -18.66
CA GLU A 349 -15.85 -7.40 -19.21
C GLU A 349 -17.25 -6.93 -19.63
N ILE A 350 -17.52 -5.65 -19.42
CA ILE A 350 -18.68 -4.95 -20.02
C ILE A 350 -18.17 -4.19 -21.24
N ASN A 351 -18.89 -4.22 -22.35
CA ASN A 351 -18.44 -3.53 -23.54
C ASN A 351 -18.47 -2.00 -23.39
N SER A 352 -17.64 -1.32 -24.16
CA SER A 352 -17.42 0.13 -24.05
C SER A 352 -18.68 0.97 -24.29
N GLN A 353 -19.59 0.54 -25.17
CA GLN A 353 -20.86 1.22 -25.43
C GLN A 353 -21.76 1.19 -24.19
N THR A 354 -21.86 0.02 -23.54
CA THR A 354 -22.62 -0.13 -22.29
C THR A 354 -21.97 0.64 -21.13
N ILE A 355 -20.64 0.68 -21.02
CA ILE A 355 -19.94 1.52 -20.03
C ILE A 355 -20.32 3.00 -20.21
N SER A 356 -20.32 3.51 -21.43
CA SER A 356 -20.75 4.89 -21.72
C SER A 356 -22.22 5.13 -21.36
N LEU A 357 -23.08 4.13 -21.63
CA LEU A 357 -24.49 4.19 -21.27
C LEU A 357 -24.71 4.21 -19.75
N LEU A 358 -24.01 3.36 -19.00
CA LEU A 358 -24.04 3.34 -17.54
C LEU A 358 -23.57 4.66 -16.93
N LYS A 359 -22.46 5.26 -17.42
CA LYS A 359 -22.01 6.58 -16.99
C LYS A 359 -23.09 7.65 -17.14
N LYS A 360 -23.82 7.65 -18.25
CA LYS A 360 -24.91 8.59 -18.50
C LYS A 360 -26.16 8.34 -17.67
N SER A 361 -26.38 7.10 -17.24
CA SER A 361 -27.57 6.68 -16.49
C SER A 361 -27.50 6.96 -14.98
N ASN A 362 -26.38 7.46 -14.45
CA ASN A 362 -26.24 7.76 -13.02
C ASN A 362 -27.33 8.70 -12.48
N LYS A 363 -27.84 9.61 -13.32
CA LYS A 363 -28.99 10.48 -12.99
C LYS A 363 -30.29 9.73 -12.67
N LEU A 364 -30.42 8.48 -13.15
CA LEU A 364 -31.57 7.62 -12.85
C LEU A 364 -31.52 7.01 -11.44
N ILE A 365 -30.33 7.00 -10.81
CA ILE A 365 -30.13 6.47 -9.45
C ILE A 365 -30.53 7.55 -8.41
N ASN A 366 -31.77 7.97 -8.47
CA ASN A 366 -32.37 8.94 -7.58
C ASN A 366 -32.98 8.29 -6.32
N ASN A 367 -33.66 9.06 -5.47
CA ASN A 367 -34.23 8.54 -4.23
C ASN A 367 -35.26 7.43 -4.45
N SER A 368 -36.05 7.49 -5.54
CA SER A 368 -37.01 6.42 -5.83
C SER A 368 -36.32 5.11 -6.20
N PHE A 369 -35.24 5.18 -6.93
CA PHE A 369 -34.40 4.03 -7.23
C PHE A 369 -33.78 3.41 -5.97
N LYS A 370 -33.22 4.26 -5.08
CA LYS A 370 -32.57 3.83 -3.84
C LYS A 370 -33.53 3.19 -2.82
N LYS A 371 -34.81 3.61 -2.82
CA LYS A 371 -35.84 3.08 -1.92
C LYS A 371 -36.60 1.87 -2.50
N ASP A 372 -36.34 1.53 -3.73
CA ASP A 372 -36.97 0.40 -4.40
C ASP A 372 -36.51 -0.94 -3.81
N LYS A 373 -37.43 -1.72 -3.29
CA LYS A 373 -37.14 -3.03 -2.67
C LYS A 373 -36.58 -4.06 -3.67
N GLY A 374 -37.01 -4.00 -4.94
CA GLY A 374 -36.49 -4.84 -6.01
C GLY A 374 -35.01 -4.54 -6.28
N ILE A 375 -34.68 -3.25 -6.36
CA ILE A 375 -33.29 -2.78 -6.53
C ILE A 375 -32.43 -3.17 -5.31
N SER A 376 -32.96 -3.04 -4.10
CA SER A 376 -32.25 -3.46 -2.87
C SER A 376 -31.90 -4.96 -2.90
N LYS A 377 -32.82 -5.82 -3.31
CA LYS A 377 -32.58 -7.26 -3.51
C LYS A 377 -31.49 -7.50 -4.55
N LYS A 378 -31.51 -6.79 -5.68
CA LYS A 378 -30.49 -6.88 -6.73
C LYS A 378 -29.11 -6.47 -6.22
N PHE A 379 -29.00 -5.44 -5.35
CA PHE A 379 -27.73 -5.08 -4.73
C PHE A 379 -27.19 -6.19 -3.83
N ILE A 380 -28.04 -6.82 -3.01
CA ILE A 380 -27.67 -7.97 -2.20
C ILE A 380 -27.23 -9.16 -3.10
N GLU A 381 -27.91 -9.38 -4.22
CA GLU A 381 -27.53 -10.39 -5.20
C GLU A 381 -26.15 -10.12 -5.81
N ILE A 382 -25.83 -8.85 -6.14
CA ILE A 382 -24.49 -8.43 -6.58
C ILE A 382 -23.45 -8.79 -5.50
N LEU A 383 -23.71 -8.51 -4.22
CA LEU A 383 -22.81 -8.86 -3.13
C LEU A 383 -22.63 -10.38 -2.97
N LYS A 384 -23.64 -11.16 -3.31
CA LYS A 384 -23.60 -12.64 -3.30
C LYS A 384 -23.01 -13.23 -4.57
N SER A 385 -22.59 -12.42 -5.55
CA SER A 385 -22.04 -12.89 -6.82
C SER A 385 -21.07 -14.04 -6.65
N GLU A 386 -21.23 -15.08 -7.43
CA GLU A 386 -20.37 -16.26 -7.40
C GLU A 386 -18.96 -15.95 -7.93
N TYR A 387 -18.87 -15.03 -8.89
CA TYR A 387 -17.63 -14.64 -9.56
C TYR A 387 -17.41 -13.12 -9.51
N ASN A 388 -16.18 -12.70 -9.55
CA ASN A 388 -15.74 -11.33 -9.86
C ASN A 388 -16.23 -10.20 -8.92
N LEU A 389 -16.71 -10.45 -7.69
CA LEU A 389 -17.32 -9.44 -6.82
C LEU A 389 -16.48 -8.14 -6.72
N SER A 390 -15.20 -8.24 -6.41
CA SER A 390 -14.34 -7.05 -6.26
C SER A 390 -14.16 -6.28 -7.57
N SER A 391 -14.09 -6.98 -8.70
CA SER A 391 -14.04 -6.37 -10.03
C SER A 391 -15.36 -5.68 -10.40
N ILE A 392 -16.49 -6.29 -10.04
CA ILE A 392 -17.81 -5.70 -10.22
C ILE A 392 -17.95 -4.39 -9.46
N LEU A 393 -17.61 -4.39 -8.17
CA LEU A 393 -17.70 -3.18 -7.34
C LEU A 393 -16.75 -2.07 -7.82
N ARG A 394 -15.52 -2.43 -8.28
CA ARG A 394 -14.63 -1.46 -8.93
C ARG A 394 -15.22 -0.90 -10.21
N MET A 395 -15.86 -1.73 -11.04
CA MET A 395 -16.51 -1.26 -12.26
C MET A 395 -17.71 -0.38 -11.94
N MET A 396 -18.53 -0.74 -10.95
CA MET A 396 -19.61 0.12 -10.45
C MET A 396 -19.07 1.48 -9.96
N LYS A 397 -17.91 1.49 -9.28
CA LYS A 397 -17.20 2.73 -8.90
C LYS A 397 -16.79 3.53 -10.14
N THR A 398 -16.13 2.88 -11.10
CA THR A 398 -15.58 3.53 -12.30
C THR A 398 -16.65 4.18 -13.16
N VAL A 399 -17.82 3.55 -13.26
CA VAL A 399 -18.96 4.13 -14.00
C VAL A 399 -19.84 5.05 -13.15
N GLY A 400 -19.54 5.24 -11.86
CA GLY A 400 -20.25 6.15 -10.95
C GLY A 400 -21.51 5.58 -10.31
N VAL A 401 -21.87 4.34 -10.64
CA VAL A 401 -23.08 3.66 -10.13
C VAL A 401 -22.99 3.42 -8.62
N LEU A 402 -21.81 3.01 -8.11
CA LEU A 402 -21.63 2.74 -6.67
C LEU A 402 -21.80 4.01 -5.84
N GLN A 403 -21.15 5.11 -6.23
CA GLN A 403 -21.25 6.41 -5.55
C GLN A 403 -22.67 6.99 -5.63
N SER A 404 -23.37 6.78 -6.76
CA SER A 404 -24.74 7.22 -6.91
C SER A 404 -25.69 6.42 -6.01
N TYR A 405 -25.48 5.11 -5.84
CA TYR A 405 -26.31 4.24 -4.98
C TYR A 405 -25.97 4.35 -3.50
N VAL A 406 -24.68 4.46 -3.17
CA VAL A 406 -24.12 4.67 -1.82
C VAL A 406 -23.41 6.03 -1.78
N PRO A 407 -24.12 7.15 -1.56
CA PRO A 407 -23.52 8.49 -1.66
C PRO A 407 -22.34 8.71 -0.73
N ASP A 408 -22.37 8.11 0.47
CA ASP A 408 -21.26 8.20 1.43
C ASP A 408 -19.95 7.63 0.90
N PHE A 409 -20.03 6.66 -0.01
CA PHE A 409 -18.85 6.09 -0.66
C PHE A 409 -18.09 7.11 -1.53
N ALA A 410 -18.79 8.11 -2.06
CA ALA A 410 -18.15 9.17 -2.84
C ALA A 410 -17.10 9.96 -2.02
N GLY A 411 -17.31 10.06 -0.71
CA GLY A 411 -16.39 10.75 0.20
C GLY A 411 -15.00 10.12 0.27
N ILE A 412 -14.94 8.79 0.20
CA ILE A 412 -13.70 8.03 0.36
C ILE A 412 -13.00 7.72 -0.96
N VAL A 413 -13.62 7.98 -2.12
CA VAL A 413 -13.00 7.73 -3.43
C VAL A 413 -11.76 8.59 -3.58
N GLY A 414 -10.60 7.94 -3.77
CA GLY A 414 -9.31 8.61 -3.87
C GLY A 414 -8.87 9.32 -2.60
N GLN A 415 -9.55 9.09 -1.46
CA GLN A 415 -9.13 9.66 -0.19
C GLN A 415 -7.90 8.91 0.31
N MET A 416 -6.84 9.65 0.51
CA MET A 416 -5.61 9.20 1.15
C MET A 416 -5.66 9.51 2.64
N GLN A 417 -5.03 8.69 3.45
CA GLN A 417 -4.61 9.04 4.79
C GLN A 417 -3.12 9.37 4.76
N PHE A 418 -2.76 10.59 5.18
CA PHE A 418 -1.37 10.99 5.25
C PHE A 418 -0.73 10.41 6.51
N ASP A 419 -0.50 9.10 6.48
CA ASP A 419 0.19 8.34 7.51
C ASP A 419 1.10 7.27 6.90
N LEU A 420 1.85 6.59 7.75
CA LEU A 420 2.80 5.54 7.34
C LEU A 420 2.21 4.12 7.37
N PHE A 421 0.95 3.97 7.77
CA PHE A 421 0.30 2.66 7.90
C PHE A 421 -0.34 2.20 6.59
N HIS A 422 -1.03 3.12 5.93
CA HIS A 422 -1.77 2.84 4.71
C HIS A 422 -0.87 3.05 3.51
N ILE A 423 -0.90 2.12 2.57
CA ILE A 423 -0.21 2.24 1.28
C ILE A 423 -1.18 2.45 0.13
N TYR A 424 -2.48 2.40 0.42
CA TYR A 424 -3.58 2.53 -0.52
C TYR A 424 -4.56 3.62 -0.08
N THR A 425 -5.32 4.15 -1.05
CA THR A 425 -6.48 4.99 -0.75
C THR A 425 -7.57 4.18 -0.05
N VAL A 426 -8.45 4.84 0.71
CA VAL A 426 -9.48 4.18 1.54
C VAL A 426 -10.41 3.29 0.70
N ASP A 427 -10.79 3.75 -0.49
CA ASP A 427 -11.61 2.96 -1.42
C ASP A 427 -10.87 1.74 -1.98
N GLU A 428 -9.59 1.86 -2.29
CA GLU A 428 -8.79 0.73 -2.80
C GLU A 428 -8.52 -0.29 -1.69
N HIS A 429 -8.23 0.17 -0.46
CA HIS A 429 -8.15 -0.67 0.73
C HIS A 429 -9.44 -1.48 0.92
N THR A 430 -10.60 -0.81 0.87
CA THR A 430 -11.92 -1.46 0.98
C THR A 430 -12.13 -2.56 -0.07
N PHE A 431 -11.74 -2.32 -1.34
CA PHE A 431 -11.88 -3.35 -2.38
C PHE A 431 -10.88 -4.50 -2.22
N LYS A 432 -9.68 -4.25 -1.70
CA LYS A 432 -8.73 -5.30 -1.36
C LYS A 432 -9.24 -6.17 -0.20
N LEU A 433 -9.85 -5.55 0.81
CA LEU A 433 -10.50 -6.25 1.91
C LEU A 433 -11.58 -7.21 1.41
N LEU A 434 -12.51 -6.74 0.59
CA LEU A 434 -13.56 -7.57 0.00
C LEU A 434 -12.99 -8.68 -0.90
N ARG A 435 -11.93 -8.40 -1.64
CA ARG A 435 -11.21 -9.40 -2.44
C ARG A 435 -10.61 -10.49 -1.55
N ASN A 436 -9.95 -10.11 -0.46
CA ASN A 436 -9.34 -11.06 0.47
C ASN A 436 -10.38 -11.94 1.15
N MET A 437 -11.50 -11.36 1.62
CA MET A 437 -12.64 -12.13 2.14
C MET A 437 -13.18 -13.12 1.10
N ARG A 438 -13.28 -12.69 -0.15
CA ARG A 438 -13.77 -13.57 -1.22
C ARG A 438 -12.80 -14.69 -1.52
N GLN A 439 -11.50 -14.41 -1.58
CA GLN A 439 -10.46 -15.41 -1.78
C GLN A 439 -10.45 -16.43 -0.63
N MET A 440 -10.58 -15.97 0.62
CA MET A 440 -10.66 -16.83 1.80
C MET A 440 -11.86 -17.79 1.77
N LYS A 441 -12.98 -17.38 1.16
CA LYS A 441 -14.15 -18.25 0.96
C LYS A 441 -13.94 -19.33 -0.10
N ILE A 442 -13.16 -19.05 -1.14
CA ILE A 442 -13.02 -19.91 -2.34
C ILE A 442 -11.78 -20.81 -2.24
N ALA A 443 -10.66 -20.28 -1.76
CA ALA A 443 -9.39 -20.98 -1.73
C ALA A 443 -9.21 -21.69 -0.39
N ASP A 444 -8.81 -22.96 -0.44
CA ASP A 444 -8.37 -23.70 0.76
C ASP A 444 -6.85 -23.47 0.90
N SER A 445 -6.48 -22.53 1.75
CA SER A 445 -5.08 -22.25 2.09
C SER A 445 -4.73 -22.91 3.41
N ALA A 446 -3.63 -23.64 3.46
CA ALA A 446 -3.13 -24.24 4.69
C ALA A 446 -2.83 -23.20 5.80
N GLU A 447 -2.42 -22.00 5.41
CA GLU A 447 -2.19 -20.88 6.32
C GLU A 447 -3.46 -20.40 7.03
N PHE A 448 -4.64 -20.48 6.37
CA PHE A 448 -5.92 -19.94 6.84
C PHE A 448 -6.98 -20.99 7.05
N ASN A 449 -6.62 -22.20 7.51
CA ASN A 449 -7.56 -23.31 7.70
C ASN A 449 -8.78 -22.94 8.56
N LEU A 450 -8.54 -22.31 9.72
CA LEU A 450 -9.63 -21.90 10.63
C LEU A 450 -10.55 -20.88 9.96
N GLU A 451 -9.97 -19.87 9.32
CA GLU A 451 -10.68 -18.77 8.67
C GLU A 451 -11.48 -19.27 7.46
N ASN A 452 -10.90 -20.19 6.68
CA ASN A 452 -11.57 -20.81 5.54
C ASN A 452 -12.81 -21.62 5.98
N GLU A 453 -12.71 -22.31 7.12
CA GLU A 453 -13.86 -23.01 7.71
C GLU A 453 -14.90 -22.05 8.27
N LEU A 454 -14.49 -21.01 8.98
CA LEU A 454 -15.39 -20.03 9.57
C LEU A 454 -16.17 -19.27 8.50
N ILE A 455 -15.50 -18.76 7.46
CA ILE A 455 -16.18 -17.97 6.41
C ILE A 455 -17.18 -18.80 5.59
N LYS A 456 -16.99 -20.13 5.54
CA LYS A 456 -17.95 -21.05 4.92
C LYS A 456 -19.15 -21.34 5.84
N LYS A 457 -18.98 -21.23 7.15
CA LYS A 457 -19.99 -21.55 8.18
C LYS A 457 -20.84 -20.34 8.60
N ILE A 458 -20.38 -19.10 8.39
CA ILE A 458 -21.18 -17.91 8.76
C ILE A 458 -22.51 -17.90 8.01
N PRO A 459 -23.63 -17.55 8.70
CA PRO A 459 -24.98 -17.69 8.11
C PRO A 459 -25.22 -16.79 6.89
N LYS A 460 -24.69 -15.56 6.91
CA LYS A 460 -24.98 -14.52 5.91
C LYS A 460 -23.71 -13.78 5.49
N ILE A 461 -23.10 -14.25 4.43
CA ILE A 461 -21.85 -13.66 3.91
C ILE A 461 -22.01 -12.18 3.50
N GLU A 462 -23.21 -11.79 3.06
CA GLU A 462 -23.53 -10.41 2.69
C GLU A 462 -23.40 -9.44 3.88
N VAL A 463 -23.65 -9.88 5.10
CA VAL A 463 -23.46 -9.08 6.33
C VAL A 463 -21.99 -8.72 6.48
N LEU A 464 -21.10 -9.71 6.31
CA LEU A 464 -19.65 -9.50 6.35
C LEU A 464 -19.18 -8.54 5.23
N TYR A 465 -19.68 -8.72 4.01
CA TYR A 465 -19.29 -7.86 2.89
C TYR A 465 -19.80 -6.43 3.03
N ILE A 466 -21.03 -6.23 3.58
CA ILE A 466 -21.54 -4.88 3.86
C ILE A 466 -20.70 -4.24 4.98
N ALA A 467 -20.43 -4.96 6.07
CA ALA A 467 -19.57 -4.46 7.13
C ALA A 467 -18.19 -4.05 6.59
N GLY A 468 -17.57 -4.89 5.75
CA GLY A 468 -16.30 -4.60 5.09
C GLY A 468 -16.38 -3.41 4.11
N LEU A 469 -17.49 -3.24 3.39
CA LEU A 469 -17.69 -2.08 2.50
C LEU A 469 -17.83 -0.77 3.28
N PHE A 470 -18.35 -0.83 4.51
CA PHE A 470 -18.71 0.34 5.30
C PHE A 470 -17.75 0.68 6.46
N HIS A 471 -16.82 -0.21 6.83
CA HIS A 471 -15.99 -0.05 8.04
C HIS A 471 -15.26 1.30 8.10
N ASP A 472 -14.84 1.82 6.96
CA ASP A 472 -14.05 3.05 6.83
C ASP A 472 -14.82 4.24 6.20
N LEU A 473 -16.12 4.13 5.93
CA LEU A 473 -16.90 5.21 5.29
C LEU A 473 -17.04 6.48 6.15
N GLY A 474 -16.71 6.39 7.42
CA GLY A 474 -16.65 7.55 8.32
C GLY A 474 -15.37 8.38 8.21
N LYS A 475 -14.34 7.89 7.55
CA LYS A 475 -13.06 8.60 7.40
C LYS A 475 -13.24 9.91 6.64
N GLY A 476 -12.53 10.95 7.06
CA GLY A 476 -12.60 12.29 6.45
C GLY A 476 -13.85 13.12 6.75
N LYS A 477 -14.77 12.62 7.60
CA LYS A 477 -16.01 13.36 7.98
C LYS A 477 -15.88 14.16 9.29
N GLY A 478 -14.72 14.12 9.93
CA GLY A 478 -14.48 14.70 11.27
C GLY A 478 -15.07 13.83 12.40
N GLY A 479 -14.39 13.74 13.53
CA GLY A 479 -14.78 12.88 14.64
C GLY A 479 -14.35 11.41 14.50
N ASN A 480 -14.91 10.53 15.34
CA ASN A 480 -14.60 9.10 15.33
C ASN A 480 -15.24 8.42 14.10
N HIS A 481 -14.41 7.96 13.18
CA HIS A 481 -14.88 7.33 11.93
C HIS A 481 -15.70 6.06 12.16
N SER A 482 -15.42 5.28 13.22
CA SER A 482 -16.17 4.06 13.53
C SER A 482 -17.59 4.37 13.97
N ASP A 483 -17.81 5.43 14.79
CA ASP A 483 -19.13 5.87 15.22
C ASP A 483 -19.97 6.40 14.04
N ILE A 484 -19.33 7.19 13.17
CA ILE A 484 -19.97 7.73 11.97
C ILE A 484 -20.32 6.60 11.00
N GLY A 485 -19.36 5.71 10.75
CA GLY A 485 -19.52 4.55 9.87
C GLY A 485 -20.63 3.62 10.34
N ALA A 486 -20.72 3.37 11.65
CA ALA A 486 -21.77 2.54 12.25
C ALA A 486 -23.18 3.10 11.99
N LYS A 487 -23.39 4.40 12.13
CA LYS A 487 -24.69 5.06 11.82
C LYS A 487 -25.02 4.93 10.33
N ILE A 488 -24.06 5.26 9.46
CA ILE A 488 -24.25 5.17 8.01
C ILE A 488 -24.59 3.73 7.59
N SER A 489 -23.88 2.73 8.13
CA SER A 489 -24.12 1.32 7.81
C SER A 489 -25.46 0.82 8.31
N LEU A 490 -25.91 1.26 9.49
CA LEU A 490 -27.23 0.93 10.04
C LEU A 490 -28.35 1.44 9.13
N ASP A 491 -28.28 2.71 8.74
CA ASP A 491 -29.28 3.35 7.88
C ASP A 491 -29.30 2.68 6.49
N PHE A 492 -28.12 2.32 5.98
CA PHE A 492 -28.03 1.62 4.71
C PHE A 492 -28.63 0.21 4.79
N ALA A 493 -28.31 -0.57 5.83
CA ALA A 493 -28.82 -1.92 6.03
C ALA A 493 -30.36 -1.93 6.16
N LYS A 494 -30.92 -0.99 6.91
CA LYS A 494 -32.37 -0.80 7.01
C LYS A 494 -33.00 -0.43 5.66
N ARG A 495 -32.33 0.43 4.88
CA ARG A 495 -32.79 0.81 3.53
C ARG A 495 -32.79 -0.38 2.58
N LEU A 496 -31.83 -1.31 2.69
CA LEU A 496 -31.80 -2.56 1.94
C LEU A 496 -32.93 -3.53 2.33
N GLY A 497 -33.60 -3.31 3.46
CA GLY A 497 -34.65 -4.19 3.98
C GLY A 497 -34.11 -5.43 4.68
N LEU A 498 -32.89 -5.37 5.24
CA LEU A 498 -32.35 -6.41 6.08
C LEU A 498 -33.11 -6.47 7.42
N SER A 499 -33.04 -7.62 8.11
CA SER A 499 -33.62 -7.76 9.44
C SER A 499 -32.98 -6.78 10.45
N LEU A 500 -33.68 -6.48 11.52
CA LEU A 500 -33.13 -5.63 12.59
C LEU A 500 -31.83 -6.25 13.14
N ALA A 501 -31.82 -7.55 13.38
CA ALA A 501 -30.64 -8.27 13.88
C ALA A 501 -29.44 -8.16 12.92
N ASP A 502 -29.66 -8.33 11.62
CA ASP A 502 -28.59 -8.19 10.61
C ASP A 502 -28.08 -6.74 10.53
N SER A 503 -29.02 -5.77 10.58
CA SER A 503 -28.68 -4.35 10.54
C SER A 503 -27.85 -3.92 11.76
N ASP A 504 -28.24 -4.40 12.95
CA ASP A 504 -27.52 -4.17 14.18
C ASP A 504 -26.14 -4.86 14.18
N LEU A 505 -26.04 -6.08 13.65
CA LEU A 505 -24.78 -6.80 13.52
C LEU A 505 -23.81 -6.04 12.61
N ILE A 506 -24.26 -5.55 11.44
CA ILE A 506 -23.44 -4.75 10.51
C ILE A 506 -22.95 -3.48 11.22
N SER A 507 -23.83 -2.74 11.85
CA SER A 507 -23.48 -1.52 12.58
C SER A 507 -22.49 -1.78 13.70
N TRP A 508 -22.70 -2.84 14.48
CA TRP A 508 -21.82 -3.25 15.55
C TRP A 508 -20.43 -3.65 15.05
N LEU A 509 -20.35 -4.38 13.92
CA LEU A 509 -19.08 -4.76 13.29
C LEU A 509 -18.29 -3.54 12.86
N VAL A 510 -18.95 -2.56 12.20
CA VAL A 510 -18.33 -1.31 11.79
C VAL A 510 -17.85 -0.50 13.00
N LEU A 511 -18.64 -0.43 14.08
CA LEU A 511 -18.26 0.27 15.32
C LEU A 511 -17.00 -0.36 15.96
N ASN A 512 -16.91 -1.68 15.95
CA ASN A 512 -15.91 -2.43 16.72
C ASN A 512 -14.77 -3.01 15.87
N HIS A 513 -14.66 -2.69 14.57
CA HIS A 513 -13.70 -3.32 13.66
C HIS A 513 -12.24 -3.21 14.13
N LEU A 514 -11.86 -2.15 14.85
CA LEU A 514 -10.51 -1.94 15.40
C LEU A 514 -10.28 -2.61 16.76
N LYS A 515 -11.35 -3.07 17.47
CA LYS A 515 -11.23 -3.53 18.87
C LYS A 515 -10.37 -4.77 18.99
N MET A 516 -10.62 -5.77 18.16
CA MET A 516 -9.90 -7.04 18.24
C MET A 516 -8.41 -6.87 17.90
N SER A 517 -8.08 -6.07 16.88
CA SER A 517 -6.71 -5.73 16.53
C SER A 517 -6.01 -4.97 17.66
N SER A 518 -6.67 -4.00 18.26
CA SER A 518 -6.11 -3.23 19.38
C SER A 518 -5.82 -4.10 20.60
N ILE A 519 -6.78 -4.97 21.00
CA ILE A 519 -6.61 -5.83 22.16
C ILE A 519 -5.49 -6.85 21.95
N SER A 520 -5.49 -7.54 20.80
CA SER A 520 -4.48 -8.58 20.52
C SER A 520 -3.06 -8.04 20.46
N GLN A 521 -2.87 -6.78 20.06
CA GLN A 521 -1.54 -6.17 19.91
C GLN A 521 -1.08 -5.37 21.13
N ARG A 522 -2.00 -4.90 21.98
CA ARG A 522 -1.65 -3.99 23.08
C ARG A 522 -1.88 -4.57 24.48
N GLN A 523 -2.69 -5.63 24.61
CA GLN A 523 -3.03 -6.20 25.92
C GLN A 523 -2.52 -7.63 26.07
N ASP A 524 -2.32 -8.06 27.31
CA ASP A 524 -1.95 -9.43 27.59
C ASP A 524 -3.17 -10.35 27.39
N ILE A 525 -3.17 -11.09 26.28
CA ILE A 525 -4.23 -12.04 25.93
C ILE A 525 -4.18 -13.35 26.75
N SER A 526 -3.15 -13.56 27.55
CA SER A 526 -3.08 -14.67 28.50
C SER A 526 -3.82 -14.38 29.81
N ASP A 527 -4.20 -13.11 30.04
CA ASP A 527 -4.97 -12.71 31.20
C ASP A 527 -6.45 -13.02 31.05
N PRO A 528 -7.03 -13.85 31.92
CA PRO A 528 -8.46 -14.14 31.89
C PRO A 528 -9.35 -12.92 31.97
N LYS A 529 -8.90 -11.83 32.61
CA LYS A 529 -9.65 -10.58 32.68
C LYS A 529 -9.75 -9.91 31.32
N THR A 530 -8.64 -9.85 30.57
CA THR A 530 -8.64 -9.32 29.19
C THR A 530 -9.65 -10.08 28.31
N ILE A 531 -9.68 -11.41 28.41
CA ILE A 531 -10.61 -12.27 27.68
C ILE A 531 -12.06 -12.03 28.12
N SER A 532 -12.32 -11.96 29.43
CA SER A 532 -13.65 -11.69 29.98
C SER A 532 -14.17 -10.32 29.54
N ASP A 533 -13.35 -9.28 29.60
CA ASP A 533 -13.76 -7.93 29.22
C ASP A 533 -14.00 -7.81 27.70
N PHE A 534 -13.19 -8.49 26.89
CA PHE A 534 -13.44 -8.58 25.44
C PHE A 534 -14.72 -9.38 25.15
N ALA A 535 -14.95 -10.48 25.82
CA ALA A 535 -16.17 -11.28 25.67
C ALA A 535 -17.45 -10.49 26.02
N LYS A 536 -17.40 -9.60 27.02
CA LYS A 536 -18.51 -8.68 27.35
C LYS A 536 -18.82 -7.70 26.22
N ILE A 537 -17.80 -7.30 25.43
CA ILE A 537 -18.00 -6.43 24.25
C ILE A 537 -18.63 -7.25 23.12
N VAL A 538 -18.13 -8.46 22.89
CA VAL A 538 -18.53 -9.33 21.76
C VAL A 538 -19.92 -9.92 21.95
N LEU A 539 -20.26 -10.35 23.17
CA LEU A 539 -21.52 -10.91 23.65
C LEU A 539 -21.81 -12.35 23.21
N ASN A 540 -21.51 -12.75 21.99
CA ASN A 540 -21.80 -14.09 21.47
C ASN A 540 -20.81 -14.54 20.39
N THR A 541 -20.83 -15.82 20.08
CA THR A 541 -19.90 -16.45 19.12
C THR A 541 -20.12 -15.97 17.68
N GLU A 542 -21.37 -15.67 17.30
CA GLU A 542 -21.66 -15.15 15.96
C GLU A 542 -20.95 -13.82 15.71
N ARG A 543 -21.09 -12.84 16.62
CA ARG A 543 -20.36 -11.56 16.54
C ARG A 543 -18.85 -11.75 16.51
N LEU A 544 -18.34 -12.69 17.31
CA LEU A 544 -16.92 -13.04 17.35
C LEU A 544 -16.42 -13.56 16.01
N ASP A 545 -17.14 -14.49 15.39
CA ASP A 545 -16.77 -15.09 14.11
C ASP A 545 -16.71 -14.04 13.00
N TYR A 546 -17.72 -13.15 12.90
CA TYR A 546 -17.73 -12.06 11.93
C TYR A 546 -16.62 -11.03 12.19
N LEU A 547 -16.41 -10.65 13.45
CA LEU A 547 -15.38 -9.67 13.81
C LEU A 547 -13.97 -10.19 13.53
N TYR A 548 -13.69 -11.45 13.83
CA TYR A 548 -12.43 -12.09 13.56
C TYR A 548 -12.12 -12.09 12.05
N LEU A 549 -13.08 -12.53 11.23
CA LEU A 549 -12.94 -12.55 9.78
C LEU A 549 -12.75 -11.13 9.20
N LEU A 550 -13.47 -10.14 9.73
CA LEU A 550 -13.33 -8.74 9.32
C LEU A 550 -11.92 -8.23 9.66
N THR A 551 -11.48 -8.41 10.91
CA THR A 551 -10.20 -7.90 11.43
C THR A 551 -9.00 -8.46 10.66
N ILE A 552 -8.96 -9.77 10.40
CA ILE A 552 -7.86 -10.38 9.63
C ILE A 552 -7.77 -9.78 8.23
N ASN A 553 -8.92 -9.68 7.54
CA ASN A 553 -8.94 -9.20 6.18
C ASN A 553 -8.67 -7.69 6.10
N ASP A 554 -9.03 -6.92 7.11
CA ASP A 554 -8.71 -5.51 7.23
C ASP A 554 -7.20 -5.29 7.34
N ILE A 555 -6.52 -5.91 8.29
CA ILE A 555 -5.07 -5.80 8.47
C ILE A 555 -4.32 -6.24 7.19
N ARG A 556 -4.68 -7.38 6.60
CA ARG A 556 -4.09 -7.88 5.35
C ARG A 556 -4.25 -6.94 4.16
N SER A 557 -5.28 -6.09 4.20
CA SER A 557 -5.62 -5.17 3.10
C SER A 557 -5.00 -3.80 3.26
N THR A 558 -4.58 -3.44 4.47
CA THR A 558 -3.97 -2.13 4.78
C THR A 558 -2.58 -2.03 4.17
N ASN A 559 -1.73 -3.01 4.45
CA ASN A 559 -0.39 -3.11 3.90
C ASN A 559 0.07 -4.57 3.99
N PRO A 560 0.42 -5.25 2.88
CA PRO A 560 0.88 -6.63 2.90
C PRO A 560 2.07 -6.88 3.83
N ASN A 561 2.95 -5.88 4.00
CA ASN A 561 4.12 -5.99 4.87
C ASN A 561 3.77 -5.92 6.37
N LEU A 562 2.56 -5.50 6.72
CA LEU A 562 2.09 -5.47 8.11
C LEU A 562 1.55 -6.81 8.59
N TRP A 563 1.14 -7.68 7.68
CA TRP A 563 0.68 -9.02 7.99
C TRP A 563 1.85 -9.97 8.15
N ASN A 564 1.89 -10.70 9.25
CA ASN A 564 2.85 -11.75 9.48
C ASN A 564 2.25 -12.86 10.36
N ALA A 565 2.93 -14.00 10.41
CA ALA A 565 2.48 -15.17 11.18
C ALA A 565 2.35 -14.88 12.69
N TRP A 566 3.12 -13.96 13.23
CA TRP A 566 3.03 -13.55 14.63
C TRP A 566 1.71 -12.85 14.94
N LYS A 567 1.34 -11.83 14.16
CA LYS A 567 0.05 -11.12 14.32
C LYS A 567 -1.14 -12.06 14.09
N HIS A 568 -1.02 -12.96 13.11
CA HIS A 568 -2.02 -14.00 12.88
C HIS A 568 -2.20 -14.88 14.13
N GLY A 569 -1.09 -15.32 14.73
CA GLY A 569 -1.10 -16.11 15.98
C GLY A 569 -1.81 -15.38 17.12
N LEU A 570 -1.46 -14.12 17.38
CA LEU A 570 -2.10 -13.31 18.44
C LEU A 570 -3.62 -13.17 18.26
N LEU A 571 -4.07 -12.90 17.04
CA LEU A 571 -5.50 -12.76 16.74
C LEU A 571 -6.23 -14.11 16.90
N LYS A 572 -5.62 -15.20 16.46
CA LYS A 572 -6.15 -16.54 16.59
C LYS A 572 -6.27 -16.98 18.05
N ASP A 573 -5.25 -16.70 18.86
CA ASP A 573 -5.24 -17.02 20.29
C ASP A 573 -6.32 -16.23 21.03
N LEU A 574 -6.46 -14.93 20.77
CA LEU A 574 -7.55 -14.11 21.31
C LEU A 574 -8.93 -14.64 20.89
N PHE A 575 -9.09 -15.03 19.63
CA PHE A 575 -10.33 -15.59 19.11
C PHE A 575 -10.70 -16.89 19.82
N LEU A 576 -9.78 -17.85 19.90
CA LEU A 576 -10.03 -19.16 20.52
C LEU A 576 -10.33 -19.04 22.02
N ALA A 577 -9.56 -18.23 22.76
CA ALA A 577 -9.77 -17.99 24.17
C ALA A 577 -11.14 -17.33 24.45
N THR A 578 -11.51 -16.33 23.63
CA THR A 578 -12.81 -15.65 23.78
C THR A 578 -13.96 -16.58 23.41
N ARG A 579 -13.80 -17.44 22.38
CA ARG A 579 -14.82 -18.42 21.98
C ARG A 579 -15.08 -19.46 23.06
N SER A 580 -14.03 -20.00 23.68
CA SER A 580 -14.13 -20.92 24.81
C SER A 580 -14.88 -20.27 25.99
N PHE A 581 -14.54 -19.01 26.30
CA PHE A 581 -15.25 -18.25 27.33
C PHE A 581 -16.75 -18.07 27.02
N LEU A 582 -17.11 -17.70 25.80
CA LEU A 582 -18.51 -17.49 25.39
C LEU A 582 -19.31 -18.79 25.36
N ASN A 583 -18.68 -19.93 25.09
CA ASN A 583 -19.30 -21.25 25.15
C ASN A 583 -19.51 -21.76 26.59
N LYS A 584 -19.15 -20.97 27.60
CA LYS A 584 -19.20 -21.36 29.01
C LYS A 584 -18.42 -22.65 29.31
N GLU A 585 -17.35 -22.89 28.56
CA GLU A 585 -16.39 -23.90 28.94
C GLU A 585 -15.80 -23.52 30.30
N PRO A 586 -15.49 -24.49 31.17
CA PRO A 586 -15.01 -24.19 32.53
C PRO A 586 -13.83 -23.21 32.45
N ILE A 587 -14.01 -21.98 32.93
CA ILE A 587 -12.97 -20.98 32.98
C ILE A 587 -12.04 -21.35 34.09
N LYS A 588 -10.85 -21.80 33.75
CA LYS A 588 -9.78 -21.99 34.71
C LYS A 588 -9.32 -20.63 35.21
N THR A 589 -9.19 -20.50 36.50
CA THR A 589 -8.56 -19.34 37.11
C THR A 589 -7.09 -19.24 36.67
N SER A 590 -6.49 -18.06 36.74
CA SER A 590 -5.06 -17.86 36.46
C SER A 590 -4.19 -18.89 37.19
N LYS A 591 -4.54 -19.22 38.41
CA LYS A 591 -3.86 -20.22 39.26
C LYS A 591 -4.06 -21.66 38.75
N GLU A 592 -5.25 -22.00 38.29
CA GLU A 592 -5.52 -23.32 37.71
C GLU A 592 -4.80 -23.50 36.37
N ILE A 593 -4.79 -22.47 35.51
CA ILE A 593 -4.04 -22.50 34.26
C ILE A 593 -2.54 -22.66 34.52
N SER A 594 -2.01 -21.90 35.48
CA SER A 594 -0.61 -22.00 35.88
C SER A 594 -0.28 -23.40 36.34
N LYS A 595 -1.13 -23.96 37.19
CA LYS A 595 -0.97 -25.33 37.73
C LYS A 595 -1.05 -26.39 36.64
N ASP A 596 -2.03 -26.36 35.79
CA ASP A 596 -2.18 -27.29 34.66
C ASP A 596 -0.96 -27.31 33.75
N ARG A 597 -0.39 -26.11 33.46
CA ARG A 597 0.81 -26.00 32.66
C ARG A 597 2.04 -26.55 33.34
N GLN A 598 2.19 -26.30 34.62
CA GLN A 598 3.25 -26.91 35.45
C GLN A 598 3.11 -28.43 35.51
N ASP A 599 1.91 -28.95 35.79
CA ASP A 599 1.61 -30.38 35.83
C ASP A 599 1.89 -31.07 34.48
N PHE A 600 1.59 -30.41 33.38
CA PHE A 600 1.93 -30.91 32.05
C PHE A 600 3.45 -31.08 31.87
N VAL A 601 4.24 -30.10 32.29
CA VAL A 601 5.70 -30.16 32.17
C VAL A 601 6.25 -31.23 33.10
N TYR A 602 5.77 -31.33 34.34
CA TYR A 602 6.19 -32.37 35.27
C TYR A 602 5.95 -33.80 34.75
N LYS A 603 4.89 -34.03 33.95
CA LYS A 603 4.66 -35.33 33.33
C LYS A 603 5.68 -35.69 32.24
N LEU A 604 6.37 -34.68 31.66
CA LEU A 604 7.30 -34.84 30.52
C LEU A 604 8.78 -34.81 30.90
N ILE A 605 9.12 -34.38 32.13
CA ILE A 605 10.49 -34.38 32.65
C ILE A 605 10.78 -35.57 33.54
N LYS A 606 12.06 -35.88 33.75
CA LYS A 606 12.46 -36.98 34.66
C LYS A 606 12.10 -36.64 36.09
N LYS A 607 11.62 -37.66 36.84
CA LYS A 607 11.26 -37.45 38.26
C LYS A 607 12.41 -36.92 39.12
N THR A 608 13.66 -37.23 38.76
CA THR A 608 14.88 -36.72 39.41
C THR A 608 15.00 -35.21 39.33
N ASP A 609 14.45 -34.59 38.30
CA ASP A 609 14.59 -33.17 38.00
C ASP A 609 13.42 -32.32 38.55
N HIS A 610 12.37 -32.99 39.09
CA HIS A 610 11.20 -32.31 39.65
C HIS A 610 11.56 -31.37 40.81
N ALA A 611 12.38 -31.80 41.74
CA ALA A 611 12.76 -30.98 42.90
C ALA A 611 13.59 -29.77 42.52
N ALA A 612 14.49 -29.93 41.56
CA ALA A 612 15.32 -28.82 41.04
C ALA A 612 14.45 -27.81 40.30
N LEU A 613 13.53 -28.25 39.42
CA LEU A 613 12.62 -27.35 38.72
C LEU A 613 11.64 -26.65 39.66
N GLN A 614 11.09 -27.37 40.64
CA GLN A 614 10.21 -26.80 41.63
C GLN A 614 10.88 -25.70 42.48
N SER A 615 12.15 -25.91 42.86
CA SER A 615 12.92 -24.90 43.58
C SER A 615 13.09 -23.58 42.79
N ILE A 616 13.20 -23.69 41.48
CA ILE A 616 13.31 -22.52 40.62
C ILE A 616 11.93 -21.89 40.38
N TRP A 617 10.94 -22.69 40.03
CA TRP A 617 9.59 -22.23 39.71
C TRP A 617 8.82 -21.62 40.88
N SER A 618 9.10 -22.04 42.11
CA SER A 618 8.50 -21.44 43.31
C SER A 618 8.87 -19.98 43.52
N ASN A 619 9.90 -19.50 42.83
CA ASN A 619 10.30 -18.10 42.83
C ASN A 619 9.66 -17.23 41.73
N PHE A 620 8.71 -17.77 40.94
CA PHE A 620 7.99 -17.05 39.92
C PHE A 620 6.48 -17.09 40.18
N ASP A 621 5.81 -16.01 39.78
CA ASP A 621 4.36 -15.86 39.94
C ASP A 621 3.55 -16.60 38.84
N ASP A 622 2.25 -16.72 39.03
CA ASP A 622 1.34 -17.35 38.08
C ASP A 622 1.35 -16.63 36.71
N ALA A 623 1.68 -15.35 36.68
CA ALA A 623 1.73 -14.57 35.44
C ALA A 623 2.82 -15.08 34.48
N PHE A 624 3.96 -15.54 35.01
CA PHE A 624 5.00 -16.17 34.17
C PHE A 624 4.45 -17.41 33.44
N PHE A 625 3.82 -18.31 34.18
CA PHE A 625 3.29 -19.57 33.61
C PHE A 625 2.15 -19.30 32.64
N ASN A 626 1.38 -18.25 32.89
CA ASN A 626 0.26 -17.88 32.01
C ASN A 626 0.67 -17.16 30.71
N LYS A 627 1.89 -16.64 30.64
CA LYS A 627 2.44 -16.03 29.41
C LYS A 627 2.94 -17.06 28.38
N HIS A 628 3.22 -18.29 28.80
CA HIS A 628 3.87 -19.29 27.97
C HIS A 628 2.98 -20.54 27.78
N SER A 629 3.01 -21.15 26.60
CA SER A 629 2.36 -22.44 26.39
C SER A 629 3.08 -23.56 27.17
N SER A 630 2.38 -24.65 27.43
CA SER A 630 2.98 -25.81 28.10
C SER A 630 4.22 -26.36 27.40
N GLU A 631 4.23 -26.33 26.05
CA GLU A 631 5.38 -26.75 25.24
C GLU A 631 6.55 -25.75 25.37
N THR A 632 6.24 -24.46 25.44
CA THR A 632 7.26 -23.43 25.66
C THR A 632 7.90 -23.58 27.04
N LEU A 633 7.08 -23.78 28.08
CA LEU A 633 7.58 -24.03 29.45
C LEU A 633 8.43 -25.30 29.52
N LYS A 634 8.04 -26.37 28.83
CA LYS A 634 8.85 -27.60 28.74
C LYS A 634 10.21 -27.33 28.12
N TRP A 635 10.26 -26.63 26.98
CA TRP A 635 11.50 -26.28 26.29
C TRP A 635 12.40 -25.37 27.15
N GLN A 636 11.82 -24.41 27.86
CA GLN A 636 12.57 -23.54 28.80
C GLN A 636 13.11 -24.36 29.98
N SER A 637 12.31 -25.28 30.52
CA SER A 637 12.70 -26.16 31.63
C SER A 637 13.88 -27.05 31.24
N ASP A 638 13.88 -27.61 30.03
CA ASP A 638 14.99 -28.43 29.55
C ASP A 638 16.31 -27.66 29.55
N LEU A 639 16.28 -26.40 29.15
CA LEU A 639 17.46 -25.54 29.19
C LEU A 639 17.89 -25.23 30.65
N ILE A 640 16.92 -24.91 31.51
CA ILE A 640 17.20 -24.58 32.91
C ILE A 640 17.87 -25.76 33.61
N LEU A 641 17.39 -26.98 33.37
CA LEU A 641 17.86 -28.22 33.99
C LEU A 641 19.20 -28.72 33.38
N SER A 642 19.51 -28.40 32.15
CA SER A 642 20.66 -28.97 31.42
C SER A 642 22.01 -28.33 31.79
N SER A 643 22.10 -27.31 32.63
CA SER A 643 23.32 -26.51 32.79
C SER A 643 23.72 -26.24 34.22
N THR A 644 25.02 -26.05 34.44
CA THR A 644 25.65 -25.64 35.72
C THR A 644 25.38 -24.15 36.03
N ARG A 645 25.44 -23.77 37.32
CA ARG A 645 24.85 -22.55 37.90
C ARG A 645 25.41 -21.18 37.47
N ASN A 646 26.55 -21.12 36.80
CA ASN A 646 27.32 -19.84 36.65
C ASN A 646 27.36 -19.19 35.28
N ASP A 647 26.66 -19.70 34.23
CA ASP A 647 26.69 -19.10 32.87
C ASP A 647 25.31 -18.68 32.40
N ILE A 648 25.27 -17.60 31.59
CA ILE A 648 24.09 -17.23 30.81
C ILE A 648 23.60 -18.43 30.00
N LYS A 649 22.32 -18.75 30.13
CA LYS A 649 21.71 -19.85 29.37
C LYS A 649 20.87 -19.27 28.25
N VAL A 650 21.21 -19.61 27.04
CA VAL A 650 20.50 -19.15 25.85
C VAL A 650 20.07 -20.36 25.04
N ALA A 651 18.81 -20.39 24.66
CA ALA A 651 18.29 -21.31 23.66
C ALA A 651 17.50 -20.54 22.61
N CYS A 652 17.65 -20.97 21.36
CA CYS A 652 16.89 -20.43 20.21
C CYS A 652 16.12 -21.55 19.56
N ARG A 653 14.89 -21.26 19.11
CA ARG A 653 14.13 -22.19 18.27
C ARG A 653 13.31 -21.41 17.23
N LYS A 654 13.01 -22.07 16.12
CA LYS A 654 12.11 -21.52 15.12
C LYS A 654 10.67 -21.51 15.65
N ARG A 655 10.00 -20.37 15.57
CA ARG A 655 8.59 -20.22 15.97
C ARG A 655 7.65 -20.27 14.77
N TYR A 656 7.96 -19.47 13.74
CA TYR A 656 7.32 -19.39 12.44
C TYR A 656 8.40 -19.23 11.37
N ASP A 657 8.07 -19.22 10.10
CA ASP A 657 9.04 -19.30 9.01
C ASP A 657 10.24 -18.37 9.13
N ASN A 658 10.04 -17.12 9.55
CA ASN A 658 11.11 -16.12 9.67
C ASN A 658 11.26 -15.56 11.10
N PHE A 659 10.66 -16.23 12.11
CA PHE A 659 10.73 -15.79 13.50
C PHE A 659 11.50 -16.80 14.36
N LEU A 660 12.40 -16.25 15.20
CA LEU A 660 13.10 -16.98 16.25
C LEU A 660 12.49 -16.67 17.61
N GLU A 661 12.21 -17.71 18.39
CA GLU A 661 11.97 -17.58 19.82
C GLU A 661 13.28 -17.85 20.56
N ILE A 662 13.70 -16.85 21.33
CA ILE A 662 14.95 -16.87 22.09
C ILE A 662 14.61 -16.83 23.56
N PHE A 663 15.11 -17.80 24.30
CA PHE A 663 14.98 -17.83 25.74
C PHE A 663 16.34 -17.61 26.40
N ILE A 664 16.38 -16.70 27.38
CA ILE A 664 17.60 -16.31 28.09
C ILE A 664 17.34 -16.40 29.60
N TYR A 665 18.04 -17.28 30.28
CA TYR A 665 18.07 -17.40 31.72
C TYR A 665 19.39 -16.80 32.24
N VAL A 666 19.33 -15.81 33.13
CA VAL A 666 20.46 -15.03 33.55
C VAL A 666 20.22 -14.40 34.94
N ASP A 667 21.29 -14.06 35.65
CA ASP A 667 21.20 -13.27 36.87
C ASP A 667 20.59 -11.91 36.60
N ASN A 668 19.62 -11.49 37.41
CA ASN A 668 18.95 -10.23 37.24
C ASN A 668 19.87 -9.05 37.63
N ALA A 669 19.81 -7.98 36.88
CA ALA A 669 20.55 -6.76 37.10
C ALA A 669 19.83 -5.54 36.53
N ASP A 670 20.03 -4.38 37.10
CA ASP A 670 19.54 -3.12 36.55
C ASP A 670 20.06 -2.91 35.13
N GLY A 671 19.16 -2.51 34.22
CA GLY A 671 19.50 -2.32 32.80
C GLY A 671 19.65 -3.62 32.01
N LEU A 672 19.26 -4.78 32.54
CA LEU A 672 19.37 -6.06 31.88
C LEU A 672 18.64 -6.04 30.52
N PHE A 673 17.44 -5.47 30.44
CA PHE A 673 16.68 -5.36 29.19
C PHE A 673 17.47 -4.59 28.12
N LEU A 674 18.04 -3.45 28.47
CA LEU A 674 18.88 -2.67 27.56
C LEU A 674 20.05 -3.50 27.04
N LYS A 675 20.78 -4.18 27.94
CA LYS A 675 21.90 -5.05 27.58
C LYS A 675 21.46 -6.16 26.61
N LEU A 676 20.33 -6.81 26.86
CA LEU A 676 19.83 -7.89 26.02
C LEU A 676 19.42 -7.39 24.64
N VAL A 677 18.73 -6.25 24.55
CA VAL A 677 18.34 -5.65 23.27
C VAL A 677 19.57 -5.25 22.46
N GLU A 678 20.60 -4.64 23.07
CA GLU A 678 21.86 -4.32 22.37
C GLU A 678 22.58 -5.58 21.87
N VAL A 679 22.60 -6.65 22.66
CA VAL A 679 23.19 -7.94 22.25
C VAL A 679 22.45 -8.54 21.05
N LEU A 680 21.13 -8.51 21.05
CA LEU A 680 20.30 -9.03 19.95
C LEU A 680 20.48 -8.19 18.67
N ASP A 681 20.49 -6.86 18.80
CA ASP A 681 20.74 -5.95 17.67
C ASP A 681 22.11 -6.17 17.03
N ASN A 682 23.17 -6.34 17.86
CA ASN A 682 24.52 -6.65 17.40
C ASN A 682 24.63 -8.01 16.66
N VAL A 683 23.69 -8.92 16.87
CA VAL A 683 23.58 -10.18 16.12
C VAL A 683 22.77 -9.99 14.83
N GLY A 684 22.14 -8.84 14.62
CA GLY A 684 21.29 -8.52 13.48
C GLY A 684 19.84 -8.97 13.65
N LEU A 685 19.39 -9.11 14.90
CA LEU A 685 18.04 -9.55 15.25
C LEU A 685 17.18 -8.37 15.71
N GLU A 686 16.07 -8.15 15.05
CA GLU A 686 15.04 -7.18 15.44
C GLU A 686 14.06 -7.83 16.42
N VAL A 687 13.89 -7.22 17.61
CA VAL A 687 12.94 -7.68 18.62
C VAL A 687 11.52 -7.30 18.19
N ILE A 688 10.60 -8.27 18.23
CA ILE A 688 9.17 -8.10 17.89
C ILE A 688 8.30 -8.18 19.14
N ASP A 689 8.65 -9.07 20.06
CA ASP A 689 7.96 -9.23 21.34
C ASP A 689 8.98 -9.64 22.39
N ALA A 690 8.79 -9.14 23.61
CA ALA A 690 9.66 -9.48 24.74
C ALA A 690 8.83 -9.70 26.00
N SER A 691 9.13 -10.78 26.71
CA SER A 691 8.61 -11.06 28.04
C SER A 691 9.78 -11.16 29.00
N ILE A 692 9.83 -10.25 29.96
CA ILE A 692 10.84 -10.17 30.99
C ILE A 692 10.20 -10.57 32.29
N CYS A 693 10.73 -11.60 32.98
CA CYS A 693 10.20 -12.08 34.22
C CYS A 693 11.33 -12.24 35.23
N SER A 694 11.35 -11.38 36.24
CA SER A 694 12.28 -11.49 37.36
C SER A 694 11.71 -12.40 38.45
N SER A 695 12.58 -13.15 39.13
CA SER A 695 12.18 -13.93 40.30
C SER A 695 11.70 -13.02 41.42
N ILE A 696 10.86 -13.56 42.32
CA ILE A 696 10.30 -12.83 43.49
C ILE A 696 11.42 -12.26 44.37
N ASP A 697 12.52 -13.00 44.47
CA ASP A 697 13.71 -12.55 45.22
C ASP A 697 14.65 -11.63 44.41
N ASN A 698 14.23 -11.28 43.17
CA ASN A 698 14.93 -10.40 42.22
C ASN A 698 16.37 -10.83 41.84
N LYS A 699 16.74 -12.11 42.05
CA LYS A 699 18.09 -12.63 41.76
C LYS A 699 18.26 -13.10 40.34
N VAL A 700 17.21 -13.62 39.75
CA VAL A 700 17.25 -14.27 38.41
C VAL A 700 16.16 -13.72 37.52
N ALA A 701 16.46 -13.67 36.22
CA ALA A 701 15.50 -13.26 35.19
C ALA A 701 15.35 -14.34 34.10
N LEU A 702 14.10 -14.61 33.76
CA LEU A 702 13.68 -15.45 32.62
C LEU A 702 13.18 -14.52 31.51
N ASN A 703 13.95 -14.45 30.43
CA ASN A 703 13.65 -13.52 29.33
C ASN A 703 13.31 -14.31 28.06
N THR A 704 12.17 -14.02 27.46
CA THR A 704 11.76 -14.64 26.21
C THR A 704 11.58 -13.55 25.17
N PHE A 705 12.26 -13.68 24.02
CA PHE A 705 12.18 -12.75 22.91
C PHE A 705 11.63 -13.46 21.68
N ILE A 706 10.75 -12.80 20.96
CA ILE A 706 10.42 -13.15 19.59
C ILE A 706 11.15 -12.16 18.69
N THR A 707 11.97 -12.67 17.78
CA THR A 707 12.84 -11.86 16.92
C THR A 707 12.73 -12.27 15.46
N LYS A 708 13.11 -11.36 14.57
CA LYS A 708 13.33 -11.62 13.14
C LYS A 708 14.67 -11.04 12.70
N PHE A 709 15.20 -11.46 11.55
CA PHE A 709 16.41 -10.85 10.97
C PHE A 709 16.10 -9.55 10.25
N HIS A 710 16.99 -8.57 10.34
CA HIS A 710 16.89 -7.31 9.61
C HIS A 710 16.95 -7.47 8.08
N SER A 711 17.59 -8.54 7.57
CA SER A 711 17.98 -8.64 6.16
C SER A 711 17.65 -9.96 5.44
N HIS A 712 16.95 -10.91 6.05
CA HIS A 712 16.65 -12.20 5.43
C HIS A 712 15.17 -12.49 5.26
N ASP A 713 14.76 -12.67 3.99
CA ASP A 713 13.42 -13.18 3.61
C ASP A 713 13.39 -14.73 3.48
N ASN A 714 14.53 -15.41 3.63
CA ASN A 714 14.62 -16.86 3.48
C ASN A 714 14.38 -17.61 4.80
N PRO A 715 13.78 -18.81 4.77
CA PRO A 715 13.59 -19.64 5.95
C PRO A 715 14.93 -20.01 6.61
N LEU A 716 15.02 -19.87 7.93
CA LEU A 716 16.21 -20.19 8.72
C LEU A 716 16.52 -21.70 8.73
N LEU A 717 17.79 -22.04 8.54
CA LEU A 717 18.31 -23.40 8.68
C LEU A 717 18.65 -23.69 10.16
N ILE A 718 18.55 -24.95 10.58
CA ILE A 718 18.85 -25.38 11.97
C ILE A 718 20.30 -25.05 12.35
N SER A 719 21.26 -25.22 11.41
CA SER A 719 22.67 -24.87 11.63
C SER A 719 22.91 -23.39 11.90
N GLU A 720 22.07 -22.51 11.38
CA GLU A 720 22.14 -21.09 11.60
C GLU A 720 21.66 -20.73 13.02
N ILE A 721 20.66 -21.44 13.54
CA ILE A 721 20.12 -21.25 14.88
C ILE A 721 21.19 -21.51 15.96
N ASP A 722 21.97 -22.58 15.80
CA ASP A 722 23.07 -22.90 16.73
C ASP A 722 24.18 -21.85 16.69
N ALA A 723 24.50 -21.34 15.49
CA ALA A 723 25.48 -20.26 15.32
C ALA A 723 25.01 -18.96 15.99
N ILE A 724 23.73 -18.63 15.87
CA ILE A 724 23.10 -17.48 16.50
C ILE A 724 23.15 -17.61 18.02
N THR A 725 22.77 -18.78 18.55
CA THR A 725 22.81 -19.06 19.98
C THR A 725 24.20 -18.84 20.57
N LYS A 726 25.24 -19.31 19.88
CA LYS A 726 26.65 -19.10 20.28
C LYS A 726 27.04 -17.60 20.22
N LYS A 727 26.62 -16.87 19.18
CA LYS A 727 26.90 -15.43 19.04
C LYS A 727 26.25 -14.63 20.16
N ILE A 728 24.99 -14.91 20.51
CA ILE A 728 24.29 -14.24 21.62
C ILE A 728 25.06 -14.45 22.94
N LYS A 729 25.45 -15.69 23.26
CA LYS A 729 26.24 -15.99 24.47
C LYS A 729 27.56 -15.22 24.51
N ASN A 730 28.29 -15.26 23.41
CA ASN A 730 29.59 -14.58 23.32
C ASN A 730 29.47 -13.05 23.47
N ASN A 731 28.49 -12.45 22.77
CA ASN A 731 28.26 -11.01 22.85
C ASN A 731 27.77 -10.57 24.23
N PHE A 732 27.00 -11.39 24.91
CA PHE A 732 26.57 -11.09 26.28
C PHE A 732 27.71 -11.12 27.28
N ASN A 733 28.58 -12.14 27.21
CA ASN A 733 29.72 -12.30 28.12
C ASN A 733 30.81 -11.24 27.89
N ASN A 734 31.02 -10.83 26.62
CA ASN A 734 31.99 -9.82 26.22
C ASN A 734 31.34 -8.44 25.99
N PHE A 735 30.25 -8.17 26.65
CA PHE A 735 29.46 -6.97 26.43
C PHE A 735 30.23 -5.71 26.80
N THR A 736 30.43 -4.82 25.85
CA THR A 736 30.88 -3.44 26.05
C THR A 736 29.77 -2.51 25.55
N PRO A 737 29.25 -1.60 26.40
CA PRO A 737 28.22 -0.67 25.97
C PRO A 737 28.64 0.09 24.72
N SER A 738 27.82 0.10 23.68
CA SER A 738 28.14 0.81 22.44
C SER A 738 28.08 2.32 22.66
N SER A 739 29.21 3.01 22.46
CA SER A 739 29.27 4.48 22.49
C SER A 739 28.76 5.14 21.19
N ASN A 740 28.50 4.37 20.14
CA ASN A 740 28.10 4.86 18.84
C ASN A 740 26.75 4.28 18.44
N SER A 741 25.66 5.06 18.63
CA SER A 741 24.46 4.88 17.83
C SER A 741 24.82 5.21 16.38
N ALA A 742 24.77 4.23 15.48
CA ALA A 742 24.94 4.48 14.05
C ALA A 742 23.96 5.59 13.62
N LYS A 743 24.51 6.69 13.09
CA LYS A 743 23.71 7.76 12.50
C LYS A 743 23.05 7.22 11.23
N VAL A 744 21.93 6.54 11.38
CA VAL A 744 21.10 6.14 10.25
C VAL A 744 20.39 7.40 9.77
N LYS A 745 20.60 7.76 8.52
CA LYS A 745 19.85 8.82 7.83
C LYS A 745 18.39 8.42 7.83
N ILE A 746 17.54 9.18 8.54
CA ILE A 746 16.08 9.03 8.50
C ILE A 746 15.66 9.26 7.06
N LYS A 747 15.07 8.22 6.44
CA LYS A 747 14.64 8.27 5.03
C LYS A 747 13.51 9.27 4.78
N ASN A 748 12.66 9.55 5.77
CA ASN A 748 11.51 10.44 5.64
C ASN A 748 11.48 11.52 6.72
N SER A 749 12.03 12.69 6.40
CA SER A 749 11.99 13.88 7.28
C SER A 749 10.57 14.47 7.44
N ALA A 750 9.64 14.08 6.59
CA ALA A 750 8.25 14.55 6.56
C ALA A 750 7.45 14.26 7.84
N PHE A 751 7.84 13.23 8.60
CA PHE A 751 7.14 12.76 9.79
C PHE A 751 7.92 12.97 11.09
N LYS A 752 9.01 13.73 11.08
CA LYS A 752 9.87 13.96 12.25
C LYS A 752 9.15 14.45 13.52
N ASN A 753 7.98 15.05 13.39
CA ASN A 753 7.21 15.61 14.52
C ASN A 753 5.99 14.75 14.88
N SER A 754 5.98 13.46 14.52
CA SER A 754 4.83 12.57 14.78
C SER A 754 5.03 11.61 15.95
N SER A 755 6.11 11.75 16.73
CA SER A 755 6.30 10.97 17.95
C SER A 755 5.24 11.36 18.98
N ARG A 756 4.59 10.37 19.57
CA ARG A 756 3.59 10.54 20.62
C ARG A 756 3.74 9.45 21.65
N ILE A 757 3.65 9.84 22.91
CA ILE A 757 3.67 8.90 24.02
C ILE A 757 2.32 8.98 24.71
N SER A 758 1.68 7.85 24.89
CA SER A 758 0.42 7.73 25.60
C SER A 758 0.59 6.78 26.79
N ASN A 759 -0.01 7.14 27.91
CA ASN A 759 -0.05 6.32 29.12
C ASN A 759 -1.45 5.75 29.29
N ILE A 760 -1.52 4.46 29.60
CA ILE A 760 -2.77 3.78 30.01
C ILE A 760 -2.47 3.19 31.39
N GLU A 761 -3.09 3.75 32.43
CA GLU A 761 -3.02 3.18 33.77
C GLU A 761 -3.91 1.94 33.85
N ASP A 762 -3.34 0.79 34.17
CA ASP A 762 -4.12 -0.36 34.63
C ASP A 762 -4.28 -0.29 36.14
N VAL A 763 -5.37 0.36 36.58
CA VAL A 763 -5.70 0.61 37.99
C VAL A 763 -5.75 -0.69 38.82
N ASN A 764 -5.97 -1.82 38.20
CA ASN A 764 -6.10 -3.12 38.88
C ASN A 764 -4.78 -3.85 39.11
N ARG A 765 -3.72 -3.53 38.34
CA ARG A 765 -2.43 -4.24 38.36
C ARG A 765 -1.29 -3.43 38.97
N LYS A 766 -1.51 -2.16 39.31
CA LYS A 766 -0.45 -1.25 39.77
C LYS A 766 0.70 -1.07 38.78
N LYS A 767 0.51 -1.42 37.50
CA LYS A 767 1.49 -1.33 36.42
C LYS A 767 1.01 -0.35 35.36
N ASN A 768 1.95 0.35 34.74
CA ASN A 768 1.66 1.31 33.70
C ASN A 768 2.00 0.71 32.33
N LEU A 769 1.09 0.91 31.36
CA LEU A 769 1.33 0.62 29.95
C LEU A 769 1.73 1.94 29.27
N LEU A 770 2.96 2.03 28.78
CA LEU A 770 3.44 3.15 27.98
C LEU A 770 3.47 2.77 26.51
N THR A 771 2.75 3.50 25.67
CA THR A 771 2.79 3.32 24.23
C THR A 771 3.60 4.45 23.60
N VAL A 772 4.62 4.07 22.84
CA VAL A 772 5.51 4.98 22.11
C VAL A 772 5.21 4.86 20.62
N GLU A 773 4.72 5.93 20.03
CA GLU A 773 4.53 6.03 18.58
C GLU A 773 5.67 6.85 17.99
N ALA A 774 6.43 6.31 17.05
CA ALA A 774 7.60 6.98 16.46
C ALA A 774 7.88 6.48 15.03
N LEU A 775 8.82 7.15 14.34
CA LEU A 775 9.39 6.63 13.10
C LEU A 775 10.30 5.44 13.39
N ASN A 776 10.17 4.38 12.57
CA ASN A 776 11.08 3.25 12.65
C ASN A 776 12.50 3.68 12.26
N SER A 777 13.41 3.63 13.19
CA SER A 777 14.81 3.93 12.97
C SER A 777 15.68 2.87 13.64
N ALA A 778 16.82 2.55 13.04
CA ALA A 778 17.75 1.59 13.63
C ALA A 778 18.15 2.04 15.04
N GLY A 779 18.11 1.12 15.99
CA GLY A 779 18.42 1.38 17.38
C GLY A 779 17.35 2.15 18.18
N LEU A 780 16.13 2.31 17.64
CA LEU A 780 15.04 3.00 18.34
C LEU A 780 14.72 2.33 19.68
N LEU A 781 14.56 1.00 19.68
CA LEU A 781 14.28 0.24 20.90
C LEU A 781 15.40 0.40 21.95
N ILE A 782 16.65 0.45 21.49
CA ILE A 782 17.80 0.71 22.36
C ILE A 782 17.69 2.10 22.99
N LYS A 783 17.33 3.13 22.22
CA LYS A 783 17.15 4.50 22.75
C LYS A 783 16.04 4.56 23.78
N ILE A 784 14.91 3.89 23.50
CA ILE A 784 13.77 3.82 24.44
C ILE A 784 14.21 3.11 25.73
N ALA A 785 14.82 1.92 25.61
CA ALA A 785 15.29 1.13 26.73
C ALA A 785 16.33 1.88 27.59
N LYS A 786 17.25 2.61 26.93
CA LYS A 786 18.25 3.46 27.58
C LYS A 786 17.58 4.59 28.37
N THR A 787 16.62 5.28 27.77
CA THR A 787 15.88 6.37 28.44
C THR A 787 15.13 5.85 29.66
N PHE A 788 14.46 4.69 29.55
CA PHE A 788 13.78 4.09 30.69
C PHE A 788 14.76 3.75 31.82
N ASN A 789 15.87 3.11 31.48
CA ASN A 789 16.90 2.75 32.46
C ASN A 789 17.49 3.99 33.15
N GLU A 790 17.83 5.05 32.42
CA GLU A 790 18.36 6.32 32.97
C GLU A 790 17.38 7.02 33.91
N HIS A 791 16.09 6.75 33.76
CA HIS A 791 15.01 7.28 34.60
C HIS A 791 14.54 6.29 35.68
N GLY A 792 15.26 5.19 35.90
CA GLY A 792 14.93 4.19 36.93
C GLY A 792 13.60 3.48 36.69
N ILE A 793 13.32 3.11 35.44
CA ILE A 793 12.14 2.35 35.01
C ILE A 793 12.58 0.96 34.59
N SER A 794 11.92 -0.05 35.14
CA SER A 794 12.02 -1.45 34.76
C SER A 794 10.97 -1.79 33.70
N ILE A 795 11.36 -2.60 32.72
CA ILE A 795 10.46 -3.12 31.67
C ILE A 795 10.16 -4.58 31.97
N HIS A 796 8.87 -4.92 32.07
CA HIS A 796 8.41 -6.29 32.31
C HIS A 796 7.95 -6.97 31.02
N SER A 797 7.40 -6.21 30.10
CA SER A 797 7.11 -6.71 28.77
C SER A 797 7.20 -5.58 27.74
N ALA A 798 7.55 -5.95 26.52
CA ALA A 798 7.61 -5.02 25.42
C ALA A 798 6.98 -5.67 24.18
N ARG A 799 6.01 -5.01 23.59
CA ARG A 799 5.42 -5.41 22.29
C ARG A 799 5.82 -4.39 21.25
N ILE A 800 6.64 -4.83 20.32
CA ILE A 800 7.21 -4.00 19.26
C ILE A 800 6.37 -4.17 18.01
N ASN A 801 5.58 -3.17 17.69
CA ASN A 801 4.69 -3.20 16.55
C ASN A 801 5.20 -2.29 15.45
N THR A 802 6.02 -2.83 14.56
CA THR A 802 6.50 -2.10 13.39
C THR A 802 5.45 -2.08 12.30
N LEU A 803 5.01 -0.90 11.92
CA LEU A 803 3.95 -0.63 10.95
C LEU A 803 4.55 0.14 9.75
N GLY A 804 5.34 -0.55 8.91
CA GLY A 804 6.07 0.09 7.82
C GLY A 804 7.22 0.96 8.34
N GLU A 805 7.16 2.27 8.10
CA GLU A 805 8.14 3.24 8.58
C GLU A 805 7.79 3.83 9.97
N LYS A 806 6.70 3.41 10.60
CA LYS A 806 6.30 3.81 11.95
C LYS A 806 6.32 2.61 12.89
N VAL A 807 6.65 2.86 14.14
CA VAL A 807 6.51 1.89 15.23
C VAL A 807 5.45 2.37 16.22
N GLU A 808 4.75 1.43 16.80
CA GLU A 808 3.84 1.62 17.92
C GLU A 808 4.20 0.59 19.00
N ASP A 809 5.15 0.93 19.83
CA ASP A 809 5.71 0.04 20.84
C ASP A 809 5.00 0.23 22.17
N THR A 810 4.53 -0.86 22.76
CA THR A 810 3.85 -0.85 24.06
C THR A 810 4.72 -1.55 25.08
N PHE A 811 5.02 -0.84 26.17
CA PHE A 811 5.86 -1.32 27.28
C PHE A 811 5.03 -1.41 28.55
N GLU A 812 5.07 -2.55 29.23
CA GLU A 812 4.62 -2.70 30.60
C GLU A 812 5.79 -2.34 31.52
N VAL A 813 5.63 -1.28 32.29
CA VAL A 813 6.72 -0.67 33.06
C VAL A 813 6.40 -0.52 34.54
N GLU A 814 7.44 -0.54 35.36
CA GLU A 814 7.40 -0.35 36.80
C GLU A 814 8.56 0.55 37.23
N ASP A 815 8.38 1.28 38.31
CA ASP A 815 9.46 2.07 38.92
C ASP A 815 10.40 1.17 39.71
N PHE A 816 11.72 1.42 39.70
CA PHE A 816 12.71 0.65 40.49
C PHE A 816 12.44 0.67 41.99
N THR A 817 11.81 1.73 42.49
CA THR A 817 11.63 1.98 43.92
C THR A 817 10.20 1.80 44.41
N ILE A 818 9.20 1.93 43.49
CA ILE A 818 7.77 1.95 43.82
C ILE A 818 7.03 1.21 42.71
N SER A 819 6.09 0.34 43.08
CA SER A 819 5.38 -0.51 42.11
C SER A 819 4.53 0.22 41.04
N SER A 820 4.39 1.55 41.11
CA SER A 820 3.70 2.35 40.10
C SER A 820 4.52 3.56 39.69
N VAL A 821 4.56 3.86 38.37
CA VAL A 821 5.28 5.03 37.87
C VAL A 821 4.42 6.28 38.05
N SER A 822 4.94 7.29 38.74
CA SER A 822 4.19 8.53 38.95
C SER A 822 3.95 9.30 37.64
N GLN A 823 2.82 10.02 37.52
CA GLN A 823 2.49 10.79 36.32
C GLN A 823 3.56 11.85 35.98
N ASN A 824 4.17 12.45 36.98
CA ASN A 824 5.27 13.41 36.77
C ASN A 824 6.49 12.76 36.14
N LYS A 825 6.81 11.53 36.53
CA LYS A 825 7.94 10.76 35.98
C LYS A 825 7.64 10.35 34.53
N ILE A 826 6.41 9.93 34.24
CA ILE A 826 5.92 9.64 32.89
C ILE A 826 6.03 10.88 32.00
N ASN A 827 5.55 12.04 32.45
CA ASN A 827 5.62 13.29 31.67
C ASN A 827 7.06 13.68 31.37
N LYS A 828 7.98 13.50 32.32
CA LYS A 828 9.42 13.76 32.14
C LYS A 828 10.02 12.82 31.09
N ILE A 829 9.74 11.54 31.18
CA ILE A 829 10.23 10.53 30.23
C ILE A 829 9.66 10.81 28.84
N SER A 830 8.37 11.12 28.75
CA SER A 830 7.72 11.50 27.47
C SER A 830 8.42 12.67 26.81
N SER A 831 8.71 13.72 27.57
CA SER A 831 9.40 14.91 27.03
C SER A 831 10.86 14.64 26.58
N VAL A 832 11.53 13.68 27.21
CA VAL A 832 12.88 13.26 26.82
C VAL A 832 12.82 12.40 25.56
N LEU A 833 11.93 11.43 25.53
CA LEU A 833 11.75 10.54 24.36
C LEU A 833 11.33 11.32 23.12
N GLU A 834 10.40 12.27 23.23
CA GLU A 834 9.98 13.14 22.11
C GLU A 834 11.13 13.97 21.51
N LYS A 835 12.18 14.24 22.28
CA LYS A 835 13.40 14.94 21.81
C LYS A 835 14.41 14.02 21.15
N ILE A 836 14.44 12.74 21.53
CA ILE A 836 15.45 11.76 21.10
C ILE A 836 14.97 10.96 19.89
N ILE A 837 13.67 10.76 19.78
CA ILE A 837 12.98 10.04 18.71
C ILE A 837 12.60 11.00 17.60
#